data_c991c78ec8eb251d3c61a748da8cd283
#
_entry.id   c991c78ec8eb251d3c61a748da8cd283
#
_cell.length_a   1.000
_cell.length_b   1.000
_cell.length_c   1.000
_cell.angle_alpha   90.00
_cell.angle_beta   90.00
_cell.angle_gamma   90.00
#
_symmetry.space_group_name_H-M   'P 1'
#
loop_
_entity.id
_entity.type
_entity.pdbx_description
1 polymer ?
#
loop_
_entity_poly.entity_id
_entity_poly.type
_entity_poly.pdbx_seq_one_letter_code
_entity_poly.pdbx_strand_id
1 'polypeptide(L)'
;MNDAVSYEQQGAVGVITVANPPVNALSHSVRAGITEALTASAADDTQAVVLCCDGRTFIAGADITEFGKPPQSPSLPDLLVQLDQHPKLTIAAIHGTALGGGFEVALTCNYRLAVNTAKVGLPEVKLGLLPGAGGTQRTPRLAGIPAAIELITSGNPVSADKAASMKLIDRVVDGDLLAAAISYAEELAQGDAPLRRASALPLDISGEDRQLIEATRQRLDKKTRGEHAPQRILDCLLAAGEQSFDQALATERSQFMACLSDPQSAALRHMFFAERAAAKIDSLPRNIEPTAVHHVGIIGAGTMGGGIAMCFAQAGIKVTLVDMSDEAVQAGIDKIAGNYAISVKRGRLSEDQVTGFMANITPSSRYSDLAEVDLVIEAVFENLAVKKEVFAELDSICKPGAILASNTSYQSIDEIAAATSRPESVLGMHFFSPANVMKLLEVVQGAASSESVIATAMATGKKIGKVSVLSGMCYGFIGNRMLRHYGREAALCLMEGASPRQIDSAMEQWGMAMGPLAVGDLAGLDIGYKAREQLSEAQKGDPKTYIIADRLVESGRFGQKSGAGYYRYDPETRARLDDPVALEIIDAARGELGMVPRDISDEEIVDRLTLALANEGARILEEGIAQRASDIDVVYCYGYGFPRFRGGPMHNTEARGIAESVQRLREFQSTLDPDNWQIASLLEDLAASGAGLADYRRG
;
A
#
# COMPACT_ATOMS: atom_id res chain seq x y z
N MET A 1 13.54 -4.86 -38.06
CA MET A 1 13.02 -4.18 -36.87
C MET A 1 11.50 -4.28 -36.87
N ASN A 2 10.88 -4.29 -35.72
CA ASN A 2 9.43 -4.45 -35.55
C ASN A 2 8.75 -3.11 -35.23
N ASP A 3 7.41 -3.11 -35.08
CA ASP A 3 6.64 -1.87 -34.83
C ASP A 3 6.96 -1.18 -33.48
N ALA A 4 7.65 -1.87 -32.57
CA ALA A 4 7.96 -1.37 -31.21
C ALA A 4 9.35 -0.73 -31.09
N VAL A 5 10.26 -0.96 -32.06
CA VAL A 5 11.64 -0.45 -32.02
C VAL A 5 12.12 -0.08 -33.42
N SER A 6 12.62 1.12 -33.57
CA SER A 6 13.28 1.61 -34.78
C SER A 6 14.77 1.87 -34.55
N TYR A 7 15.53 1.85 -35.61
CA TYR A 7 16.95 2.21 -35.64
C TYR A 7 17.22 3.14 -36.83
N GLU A 8 17.83 4.28 -36.55
CA GLU A 8 18.20 5.27 -37.55
C GLU A 8 19.64 5.77 -37.31
N GLN A 9 20.39 5.99 -38.38
CA GLN A 9 21.69 6.62 -38.30
C GLN A 9 21.57 8.14 -38.44
N GLN A 10 22.06 8.89 -37.47
CA GLN A 10 22.15 10.34 -37.47
C GLN A 10 23.62 10.79 -37.37
N GLY A 11 24.23 11.06 -38.50
CA GLY A 11 25.65 11.36 -38.57
C GLY A 11 26.51 10.14 -38.14
N ALA A 12 27.35 10.34 -37.14
CA ALA A 12 28.19 9.29 -36.54
C ALA A 12 27.49 8.53 -35.41
N VAL A 13 26.21 8.81 -35.11
CA VAL A 13 25.48 8.22 -33.99
C VAL A 13 24.31 7.40 -34.50
N GLY A 14 24.20 6.17 -34.07
CA GLY A 14 23.01 5.32 -34.24
C GLY A 14 21.98 5.63 -33.16
N VAL A 15 20.72 5.82 -33.53
CA VAL A 15 19.63 6.09 -32.60
C VAL A 15 18.66 4.92 -32.58
N ILE A 16 18.55 4.25 -31.44
CA ILE A 16 17.54 3.21 -31.17
C ILE A 16 16.39 3.86 -30.44
N THR A 17 15.19 3.87 -31.03
CA THR A 17 13.98 4.42 -30.42
C THR A 17 13.00 3.31 -30.09
N VAL A 18 12.58 3.23 -28.82
CA VAL A 18 11.53 2.33 -28.35
C VAL A 18 10.19 3.07 -28.31
N ALA A 19 9.17 2.51 -28.95
CA ALA A 19 7.81 3.06 -29.04
C ALA A 19 6.78 1.96 -28.73
N ASN A 20 6.61 1.62 -27.44
CA ASN A 20 5.67 0.60 -26.95
C ASN A 20 4.72 1.17 -25.87
N PRO A 21 3.72 1.98 -26.29
CA PRO A 21 2.80 2.62 -25.37
C PRO A 21 2.00 1.60 -24.53
N PRO A 22 1.53 1.98 -23.31
CA PRO A 22 1.60 3.35 -22.75
C PRO A 22 2.88 3.64 -21.94
N VAL A 23 3.74 2.66 -21.65
CA VAL A 23 4.86 2.81 -20.68
C VAL A 23 6.16 2.17 -21.14
N ASN A 24 6.27 1.78 -22.39
CA ASN A 24 7.46 1.14 -22.96
C ASN A 24 7.96 -0.08 -22.17
N ALA A 25 7.02 -0.93 -21.69
CA ALA A 25 7.37 -2.14 -20.97
C ALA A 25 8.24 -3.07 -21.84
N LEU A 26 9.22 -3.73 -21.23
CA LEU A 26 10.14 -4.67 -21.89
C LEU A 26 9.44 -5.99 -22.26
N SER A 27 8.42 -5.91 -23.12
CA SER A 27 7.79 -7.08 -23.74
C SER A 27 8.79 -7.81 -24.66
N HIS A 28 8.44 -9.03 -25.06
CA HIS A 28 9.26 -9.79 -26.02
C HIS A 28 9.57 -8.98 -27.29
N SER A 29 8.56 -8.27 -27.87
CA SER A 29 8.77 -7.45 -29.08
C SER A 29 9.77 -6.32 -28.87
N VAL A 30 9.76 -5.66 -27.70
CA VAL A 30 10.73 -4.62 -27.37
C VAL A 30 12.12 -5.19 -27.21
N ARG A 31 12.26 -6.32 -26.49
CA ARG A 31 13.56 -6.99 -26.30
C ARG A 31 14.15 -7.44 -27.65
N ALA A 32 13.35 -8.08 -28.48
CA ALA A 32 13.76 -8.52 -29.81
C ALA A 32 14.18 -7.34 -30.70
N GLY A 33 13.39 -6.27 -30.72
CA GLY A 33 13.70 -5.09 -31.53
C GLY A 33 14.99 -4.38 -31.10
N ILE A 34 15.23 -4.22 -29.80
CA ILE A 34 16.50 -3.65 -29.29
C ILE A 34 17.67 -4.56 -29.67
N THR A 35 17.52 -5.90 -29.53
CA THR A 35 18.52 -6.88 -29.93
C THR A 35 18.90 -6.78 -31.40
N GLU A 36 17.90 -6.68 -32.30
CA GLU A 36 18.11 -6.47 -33.74
C GLU A 36 18.82 -5.14 -34.02
N ALA A 37 18.40 -4.05 -33.36
CA ALA A 37 19.01 -2.73 -33.52
C ALA A 37 20.45 -2.68 -33.04
N LEU A 38 20.79 -3.33 -31.93
CA LEU A 38 22.17 -3.48 -31.46
C LEU A 38 23.02 -4.30 -32.46
N THR A 39 22.46 -5.32 -33.08
CA THR A 39 23.15 -6.08 -34.10
C THR A 39 23.45 -5.24 -35.34
N ALA A 40 22.47 -4.47 -35.80
CA ALA A 40 22.64 -3.58 -36.94
C ALA A 40 23.68 -2.48 -36.65
N SER A 41 23.59 -1.82 -35.49
CA SER A 41 24.51 -0.75 -35.08
C SER A 41 25.95 -1.25 -34.86
N ALA A 42 26.14 -2.51 -34.51
CA ALA A 42 27.46 -3.06 -34.36
C ALA A 42 28.19 -3.26 -35.73
N ALA A 43 27.43 -3.39 -36.81
CA ALA A 43 27.94 -3.70 -38.16
C ALA A 43 28.04 -2.47 -39.08
N ASP A 44 27.47 -1.32 -38.73
CA ASP A 44 27.49 -0.10 -39.51
C ASP A 44 28.66 0.84 -39.17
N ASP A 45 28.72 2.04 -39.79
CA ASP A 45 29.78 3.02 -39.63
C ASP A 45 29.59 3.99 -38.46
N THR A 46 28.53 3.83 -37.62
CA THR A 46 28.35 4.66 -36.45
C THR A 46 29.44 4.45 -35.42
N GLN A 47 29.74 5.48 -34.61
CA GLN A 47 30.77 5.43 -33.56
C GLN A 47 30.17 5.25 -32.16
N ALA A 48 28.91 5.62 -32.03
CA ALA A 48 28.16 5.50 -30.78
C ALA A 48 26.69 5.19 -31.03
N VAL A 49 25.99 4.69 -30.01
CA VAL A 49 24.57 4.35 -30.05
C VAL A 49 23.84 5.05 -28.91
N VAL A 50 22.79 5.75 -29.22
CA VAL A 50 21.85 6.36 -28.25
C VAL A 50 20.60 5.51 -28.20
N LEU A 51 20.22 5.03 -27.00
CA LEU A 51 18.96 4.37 -26.72
C LEU A 51 18.00 5.38 -26.09
N CYS A 52 16.92 5.69 -26.77
CA CYS A 52 15.85 6.58 -26.31
C CYS A 52 14.49 5.91 -26.44
N CYS A 53 13.45 6.56 -25.95
CA CYS A 53 12.07 6.10 -26.06
C CYS A 53 11.15 7.22 -26.49
N ASP A 54 10.07 6.86 -27.16
CA ASP A 54 8.96 7.76 -27.46
C ASP A 54 7.93 7.81 -26.35
N GLY A 55 7.04 8.79 -26.40
CA GLY A 55 5.92 8.93 -25.48
C GLY A 55 6.30 9.60 -24.15
N ARG A 56 5.67 9.18 -23.07
CA ARG A 56 5.73 9.87 -21.78
C ARG A 56 6.88 9.42 -20.85
N THR A 57 7.54 8.33 -21.17
CA THR A 57 8.53 7.72 -20.25
C THR A 57 9.57 6.92 -21.02
N PHE A 58 10.73 6.76 -20.45
CA PHE A 58 11.69 5.74 -20.84
C PHE A 58 11.07 4.34 -20.62
N ILE A 59 11.76 3.35 -20.22
CA ILE A 59 11.25 2.00 -19.99
C ILE A 59 10.80 1.86 -18.53
N ALA A 60 9.50 1.60 -18.30
CA ALA A 60 8.93 1.54 -16.94
C ALA A 60 9.11 0.16 -16.25
N GLY A 61 9.82 -0.77 -16.85
CA GLY A 61 10.14 -2.07 -16.27
C GLY A 61 9.89 -3.25 -17.22
N ALA A 62 10.06 -4.46 -16.69
CA ALA A 62 9.69 -5.69 -17.39
C ALA A 62 8.15 -5.77 -17.54
N ASP A 63 7.70 -6.50 -18.55
CA ASP A 63 6.29 -6.81 -18.69
C ASP A 63 5.88 -7.89 -17.68
N ILE A 64 5.26 -7.45 -16.59
CA ILE A 64 4.85 -8.34 -15.50
C ILE A 64 3.73 -9.32 -15.92
N THR A 65 3.08 -9.12 -17.07
CA THR A 65 2.10 -10.06 -17.62
C THR A 65 2.74 -11.31 -18.24
N GLU A 66 4.07 -11.28 -18.46
CA GLU A 66 4.85 -12.43 -18.90
C GLU A 66 5.25 -13.36 -17.74
N PHE A 67 5.14 -12.92 -16.50
CA PHE A 67 5.50 -13.74 -15.33
C PHE A 67 4.58 -14.97 -15.21
N GLY A 68 5.20 -16.13 -15.04
CA GLY A 68 4.49 -17.41 -14.98
C GLY A 68 4.19 -18.04 -16.36
N LYS A 69 4.53 -17.36 -17.46
CA LYS A 69 4.45 -17.91 -18.82
C LYS A 69 5.78 -18.47 -19.26
N PRO A 70 5.81 -19.38 -20.25
CA PRO A 70 7.06 -19.88 -20.85
C PRO A 70 7.92 -18.70 -21.33
N PRO A 71 9.23 -18.68 -21.01
CA PRO A 71 10.13 -17.61 -21.42
C PRO A 71 10.30 -17.59 -22.95
N GLN A 72 10.35 -16.37 -23.51
CA GLN A 72 10.60 -16.15 -24.94
C GLN A 72 11.98 -15.50 -25.14
N SER A 73 12.74 -16.00 -26.10
CA SER A 73 14.06 -15.44 -26.46
C SER A 73 13.92 -14.30 -27.48
N PRO A 74 14.71 -13.19 -27.35
CA PRO A 74 15.70 -12.97 -26.28
C PRO A 74 15.05 -12.68 -24.93
N SER A 75 15.62 -13.26 -23.87
CA SER A 75 15.29 -12.87 -22.49
C SER A 75 15.92 -11.50 -22.16
N LEU A 76 15.49 -10.86 -21.08
CA LEU A 76 16.14 -9.62 -20.64
C LEU A 76 17.63 -9.80 -20.32
N PRO A 77 18.06 -10.85 -19.59
CA PRO A 77 19.49 -11.13 -19.42
C PRO A 77 20.26 -11.25 -20.74
N ASP A 78 19.71 -11.94 -21.77
CA ASP A 78 20.39 -12.10 -23.07
C ASP A 78 20.60 -10.74 -23.76
N LEU A 79 19.56 -9.88 -23.75
CA LEU A 79 19.65 -8.52 -24.26
C LEU A 79 20.75 -7.72 -23.52
N LEU A 80 20.80 -7.82 -22.19
CA LEU A 80 21.78 -7.05 -21.39
C LEU A 80 23.22 -7.56 -21.59
N VAL A 81 23.42 -8.85 -21.85
CA VAL A 81 24.74 -9.38 -22.25
C VAL A 81 25.16 -8.78 -23.58
N GLN A 82 24.28 -8.74 -24.58
CA GLN A 82 24.58 -8.16 -25.89
C GLN A 82 24.88 -6.65 -25.78
N LEU A 83 24.10 -5.90 -24.98
CA LEU A 83 24.30 -4.47 -24.74
C LEU A 83 25.62 -4.19 -24.00
N ASP A 84 25.96 -4.97 -22.98
CA ASP A 84 27.20 -4.84 -22.22
C ASP A 84 28.45 -5.13 -23.09
N GLN A 85 28.35 -6.09 -24.04
CA GLN A 85 29.40 -6.47 -24.94
C GLN A 85 29.45 -5.63 -26.22
N HIS A 86 28.54 -4.68 -26.41
CA HIS A 86 28.47 -3.86 -27.64
C HIS A 86 29.83 -3.20 -27.91
N PRO A 87 30.34 -3.24 -29.17
CA PRO A 87 31.68 -2.76 -29.51
C PRO A 87 31.81 -1.22 -29.53
N LYS A 88 30.68 -0.49 -29.55
CA LYS A 88 30.63 0.98 -29.62
C LYS A 88 30.08 1.55 -28.34
N LEU A 89 30.31 2.85 -28.12
CA LEU A 89 29.74 3.59 -26.99
C LEU A 89 28.23 3.50 -27.00
N THR A 90 27.62 3.19 -25.85
CA THR A 90 26.17 3.14 -25.67
C THR A 90 25.72 4.16 -24.62
N ILE A 91 24.73 4.96 -24.97
CA ILE A 91 24.21 6.04 -24.13
C ILE A 91 22.69 5.85 -23.93
N ALA A 92 22.23 5.82 -22.69
CA ALA A 92 20.81 5.85 -22.37
C ALA A 92 20.34 7.29 -22.21
N ALA A 93 19.32 7.69 -22.98
CA ALA A 93 18.67 9.00 -22.90
C ALA A 93 17.32 8.87 -22.17
N ILE A 94 17.27 9.28 -20.89
CA ILE A 94 16.19 8.97 -19.96
C ILE A 94 15.25 10.17 -19.78
N HIS A 95 13.96 9.99 -20.09
CA HIS A 95 12.89 10.92 -19.72
C HIS A 95 11.79 10.18 -18.93
N GLY A 96 10.96 10.93 -18.20
CA GLY A 96 9.88 10.35 -17.40
C GLY A 96 10.41 9.37 -16.34
N THR A 97 10.25 8.05 -16.54
CA THR A 97 10.72 7.05 -15.57
C THR A 97 11.53 5.94 -16.24
N ALA A 98 12.65 5.53 -15.62
CA ALA A 98 13.37 4.30 -15.89
C ALA A 98 13.32 3.42 -14.63
N LEU A 99 12.53 2.35 -14.65
CA LEU A 99 12.26 1.53 -13.47
C LEU A 99 12.53 0.05 -13.72
N GLY A 100 13.01 -0.65 -12.70
CA GLY A 100 13.24 -2.09 -12.74
C GLY A 100 14.12 -2.50 -13.93
N GLY A 101 13.68 -3.49 -14.69
CA GLY A 101 14.38 -3.93 -15.90
C GLY A 101 14.73 -2.80 -16.87
N GLY A 102 13.92 -1.73 -16.94
CA GLY A 102 14.22 -0.55 -17.76
C GLY A 102 15.41 0.24 -17.22
N PHE A 103 15.55 0.32 -15.91
CA PHE A 103 16.73 0.92 -15.33
C PHE A 103 17.95 -0.02 -15.40
N GLU A 104 17.76 -1.35 -15.36
CA GLU A 104 18.82 -2.33 -15.60
C GLU A 104 19.39 -2.19 -17.04
N VAL A 105 18.54 -1.93 -18.05
CA VAL A 105 18.97 -1.58 -19.41
C VAL A 105 19.83 -0.30 -19.39
N ALA A 106 19.37 0.75 -18.73
CA ALA A 106 20.13 2.01 -18.65
C ALA A 106 21.46 1.84 -17.91
N LEU A 107 21.51 1.06 -16.81
CA LEU A 107 22.73 0.77 -16.04
C LEU A 107 23.75 -0.07 -16.87
N THR A 108 23.28 -0.77 -17.88
CA THR A 108 24.13 -1.57 -18.77
C THR A 108 24.77 -0.71 -19.87
N CYS A 109 24.12 0.40 -20.28
CA CYS A 109 24.75 1.36 -21.18
C CYS A 109 26.02 1.96 -20.54
N ASN A 110 26.99 2.35 -21.38
CA ASN A 110 28.24 2.96 -20.89
C ASN A 110 27.98 4.28 -20.16
N TYR A 111 27.07 5.13 -20.68
CA TYR A 111 26.73 6.43 -20.12
C TYR A 111 25.23 6.66 -20.09
N ARG A 112 24.77 7.58 -19.25
CA ARG A 112 23.35 7.87 -18.99
C ARG A 112 23.11 9.36 -18.89
N LEU A 113 22.21 9.90 -19.72
CA LEU A 113 21.67 11.24 -19.58
C LEU A 113 20.22 11.16 -19.13
N ALA A 114 19.78 12.15 -18.37
CA ALA A 114 18.39 12.26 -17.97
C ALA A 114 17.90 13.71 -17.99
N VAL A 115 16.62 13.92 -18.33
CA VAL A 115 16.00 15.21 -18.07
C VAL A 115 15.81 15.43 -16.57
N ASN A 116 15.80 16.69 -16.11
CA ASN A 116 15.67 17.05 -14.70
C ASN A 116 14.42 16.47 -14.01
N THR A 117 13.34 16.27 -14.76
CA THR A 117 12.08 15.70 -14.28
C THR A 117 12.07 14.17 -14.21
N ALA A 118 13.10 13.49 -14.72
CA ALA A 118 13.15 12.04 -14.75
C ALA A 118 13.31 11.43 -13.36
N LYS A 119 12.81 10.19 -13.23
CA LYS A 119 12.97 9.37 -12.03
C LYS A 119 13.51 8.00 -12.41
N VAL A 120 14.44 7.48 -11.62
CA VAL A 120 15.05 6.16 -11.82
C VAL A 120 14.97 5.31 -10.56
N GLY A 121 14.89 3.98 -10.69
CA GLY A 121 14.83 3.11 -9.51
C GLY A 121 14.65 1.63 -9.83
N LEU A 122 14.79 0.81 -8.79
CA LEU A 122 14.65 -0.65 -8.82
C LEU A 122 13.56 -1.07 -7.82
N PRO A 123 12.27 -1.05 -8.24
CA PRO A 123 11.12 -1.24 -7.34
C PRO A 123 10.74 -2.71 -7.11
N GLU A 124 11.52 -3.68 -7.55
CA GLU A 124 11.23 -5.11 -7.54
C GLU A 124 10.88 -5.63 -6.13
N VAL A 125 11.51 -5.09 -5.10
CA VAL A 125 11.26 -5.45 -3.71
C VAL A 125 9.78 -5.27 -3.30
N LYS A 126 9.08 -4.31 -3.92
CA LYS A 126 7.63 -4.07 -3.68
C LYS A 126 6.74 -5.17 -4.25
N LEU A 127 7.30 -6.01 -5.13
CA LEU A 127 6.65 -7.19 -5.70
C LEU A 127 7.18 -8.50 -5.09
N GLY A 128 7.95 -8.42 -3.98
CA GLY A 128 8.59 -9.58 -3.37
C GLY A 128 9.68 -10.19 -4.25
N LEU A 129 10.26 -9.40 -5.14
CA LEU A 129 11.34 -9.77 -6.04
C LEU A 129 12.60 -8.94 -5.74
N LEU A 130 13.67 -9.25 -6.40
CA LEU A 130 14.87 -8.43 -6.49
C LEU A 130 15.17 -8.12 -7.97
N PRO A 131 16.01 -7.13 -8.29
CA PRO A 131 16.48 -6.91 -9.65
C PRO A 131 17.16 -8.19 -10.17
N GLY A 132 16.68 -8.75 -11.29
CA GLY A 132 17.08 -10.09 -11.74
C GLY A 132 17.89 -10.12 -13.03
N ALA A 133 18.34 -8.95 -13.51
CA ALA A 133 19.10 -8.82 -14.75
C ALA A 133 20.39 -8.00 -14.55
N GLY A 134 20.95 -8.03 -13.35
CA GLY A 134 22.23 -7.40 -13.00
C GLY A 134 22.07 -6.09 -12.23
N GLY A 135 20.87 -5.71 -11.82
CA GLY A 135 20.63 -4.48 -11.06
C GLY A 135 21.33 -4.49 -9.69
N THR A 136 21.33 -5.62 -8.97
CA THR A 136 22.07 -5.76 -7.70
C THR A 136 23.58 -5.81 -7.89
N GLN A 137 24.05 -6.01 -9.12
CA GLN A 137 25.47 -6.12 -9.44
C GLN A 137 26.03 -4.84 -10.03
N ARG A 138 25.30 -4.17 -10.93
CA ARG A 138 25.74 -2.92 -11.58
C ARG A 138 25.56 -1.69 -10.67
N THR A 139 24.49 -1.62 -9.90
CA THR A 139 24.24 -0.48 -9.03
C THR A 139 25.37 -0.24 -8.03
N PRO A 140 25.85 -1.25 -7.25
CA PRO A 140 26.92 -1.00 -6.30
C PRO A 140 28.28 -0.70 -6.97
N ARG A 141 28.52 -1.22 -8.18
CA ARG A 141 29.73 -0.91 -8.94
C ARG A 141 29.78 0.53 -9.46
N LEU A 142 28.62 1.12 -9.73
CA LEU A 142 28.50 2.51 -10.18
C LEU A 142 28.41 3.50 -9.01
N ALA A 143 27.64 3.15 -7.96
CA ALA A 143 27.22 4.09 -6.92
C ALA A 143 27.73 3.74 -5.49
N GLY A 144 28.35 2.56 -5.34
CA GLY A 144 28.76 2.05 -4.02
C GLY A 144 27.65 1.34 -3.26
N ILE A 145 28.00 0.61 -2.22
CA ILE A 145 27.09 -0.20 -1.39
C ILE A 145 26.00 0.64 -0.69
N PRO A 146 26.30 1.80 -0.09
CA PRO A 146 25.27 2.59 0.59
C PRO A 146 24.12 3.02 -0.33
N ALA A 147 24.46 3.50 -1.53
CA ALA A 147 23.47 3.92 -2.52
C ALA A 147 22.65 2.71 -3.06
N ALA A 148 23.29 1.57 -3.28
CA ALA A 148 22.63 0.35 -3.70
C ALA A 148 21.63 -0.15 -2.62
N ILE A 149 22.01 -0.15 -1.36
CA ILE A 149 21.11 -0.47 -0.24
C ILE A 149 19.91 0.47 -0.24
N GLU A 150 20.13 1.80 -0.29
CA GLU A 150 19.06 2.80 -0.28
C GLU A 150 18.07 2.56 -1.42
N LEU A 151 18.57 2.40 -2.65
CA LEU A 151 17.73 2.31 -3.83
C LEU A 151 16.97 0.97 -3.91
N ILE A 152 17.67 -0.16 -3.72
CA ILE A 152 17.12 -1.48 -4.01
C ILE A 152 16.23 -1.99 -2.87
N THR A 153 16.65 -1.78 -1.61
CA THR A 153 15.84 -2.27 -0.47
C THR A 153 14.61 -1.42 -0.19
N SER A 154 14.60 -0.14 -0.61
CA SER A 154 13.41 0.70 -0.50
C SER A 154 12.46 0.53 -1.69
N GLY A 155 12.99 0.23 -2.86
CA GLY A 155 12.25 0.22 -4.11
C GLY A 155 11.63 1.58 -4.49
N ASN A 156 12.09 2.67 -3.87
CA ASN A 156 11.60 4.01 -4.17
C ASN A 156 12.42 4.65 -5.28
N PRO A 157 11.78 5.17 -6.33
CA PRO A 157 12.47 5.94 -7.34
C PRO A 157 13.08 7.21 -6.77
N VAL A 158 14.24 7.59 -7.30
CA VAL A 158 14.92 8.86 -6.99
C VAL A 158 14.86 9.81 -8.17
N SER A 159 14.97 11.13 -7.93
CA SER A 159 15.06 12.14 -9.00
C SER A 159 16.37 12.03 -9.78
N ALA A 160 16.40 12.59 -10.98
CA ALA A 160 17.60 12.65 -11.83
C ALA A 160 18.79 13.28 -11.09
N ASP A 161 18.58 14.38 -10.36
CA ASP A 161 19.64 15.05 -9.58
C ASP A 161 20.18 14.17 -8.46
N LYS A 162 19.29 13.49 -7.72
CA LYS A 162 19.71 12.54 -6.67
C LYS A 162 20.48 11.37 -7.29
N ALA A 163 20.02 10.83 -8.41
CA ALA A 163 20.70 9.75 -9.14
C ALA A 163 22.07 10.20 -9.67
N ALA A 164 22.20 11.46 -10.13
CA ALA A 164 23.47 12.02 -10.54
C ALA A 164 24.43 12.16 -9.34
N SER A 165 23.95 12.63 -8.20
CA SER A 165 24.75 12.67 -6.96
C SER A 165 25.22 11.28 -6.50
N MET A 166 24.47 10.22 -6.83
CA MET A 166 24.82 8.81 -6.62
C MET A 166 25.71 8.23 -7.74
N LYS A 167 26.09 9.00 -8.77
CA LYS A 167 26.84 8.53 -9.96
C LYS A 167 26.07 7.50 -10.83
N LEU A 168 24.76 7.43 -10.70
CA LEU A 168 23.90 6.59 -11.51
C LEU A 168 23.46 7.28 -12.81
N ILE A 169 23.53 8.60 -12.87
CA ILE A 169 23.32 9.45 -14.06
C ILE A 169 24.59 10.29 -14.25
N ASP A 170 25.06 10.40 -15.49
CA ASP A 170 26.29 11.14 -15.82
C ASP A 170 26.03 12.62 -16.06
N ARG A 171 24.89 12.94 -16.69
CA ARG A 171 24.52 14.32 -17.01
C ARG A 171 23.01 14.52 -16.90
N VAL A 172 22.59 15.54 -16.17
CA VAL A 172 21.20 16.02 -16.16
C VAL A 172 21.11 17.16 -17.14
N VAL A 173 20.09 17.13 -18.00
CA VAL A 173 19.91 18.06 -19.10
C VAL A 173 18.54 18.73 -19.07
N ASP A 174 18.49 19.96 -19.53
CA ASP A 174 17.26 20.70 -19.78
C ASP A 174 17.03 20.82 -21.30
N GLY A 175 15.78 20.78 -21.73
CA GLY A 175 15.41 20.93 -23.14
C GLY A 175 15.40 19.63 -23.94
N ASP A 176 15.90 19.64 -25.16
CA ASP A 176 15.85 18.50 -26.09
C ASP A 176 16.85 17.40 -25.67
N LEU A 177 16.31 16.35 -25.08
CA LEU A 177 17.10 15.22 -24.60
C LEU A 177 17.81 14.45 -25.71
N LEU A 178 17.14 14.23 -26.86
CA LEU A 178 17.73 13.47 -27.96
C LEU A 178 18.90 14.21 -28.59
N ALA A 179 18.73 15.50 -28.88
CA ALA A 179 19.79 16.36 -29.39
C ALA A 179 20.99 16.42 -28.41
N ALA A 180 20.71 16.56 -27.11
CA ALA A 180 21.75 16.54 -26.08
C ALA A 180 22.47 15.20 -26.00
N ALA A 181 21.76 14.08 -26.13
CA ALA A 181 22.35 12.73 -26.11
C ALA A 181 23.22 12.44 -27.32
N ILE A 182 22.80 12.88 -28.51
CA ILE A 182 23.58 12.77 -29.76
C ILE A 182 24.87 13.60 -29.62
N SER A 183 24.75 14.87 -29.22
CA SER A 183 25.93 15.72 -29.01
C SER A 183 26.90 15.16 -27.96
N TYR A 184 26.36 14.57 -26.88
CA TYR A 184 27.20 13.92 -25.88
C TYR A 184 27.86 12.64 -26.41
N ALA A 185 27.17 11.87 -27.22
CA ALA A 185 27.73 10.68 -27.87
C ALA A 185 28.90 11.04 -28.80
N GLU A 186 28.75 12.13 -29.59
CA GLU A 186 29.82 12.66 -30.45
C GLU A 186 31.01 13.20 -29.64
N GLU A 187 30.73 13.95 -28.55
CA GLU A 187 31.78 14.43 -27.60
C GLU A 187 32.60 13.27 -27.05
N LEU A 188 31.94 12.20 -26.60
CA LEU A 188 32.59 11.01 -26.06
C LEU A 188 33.41 10.25 -27.11
N ALA A 189 32.86 10.10 -28.32
CA ALA A 189 33.55 9.41 -29.42
C ALA A 189 34.80 10.18 -29.90
N GLN A 190 34.72 11.52 -30.04
CA GLN A 190 35.85 12.36 -30.40
C GLN A 190 36.92 12.45 -29.32
N GLY A 191 36.52 12.31 -28.04
CA GLY A 191 37.42 12.33 -26.89
C GLY A 191 38.03 10.96 -26.55
N ASP A 192 37.88 9.93 -27.41
CA ASP A 192 38.30 8.55 -27.14
C ASP A 192 37.87 8.03 -25.76
N ALA A 193 36.64 8.37 -25.35
CA ALA A 193 36.11 7.94 -24.07
C ALA A 193 36.05 6.39 -23.96
N PRO A 194 36.38 5.81 -22.80
CA PRO A 194 36.39 4.36 -22.65
C PRO A 194 34.99 3.76 -22.73
N LEU A 195 34.89 2.53 -23.21
CA LEU A 195 33.68 1.72 -23.06
C LEU A 195 33.53 1.35 -21.56
N ARG A 196 32.88 2.26 -20.81
CA ARG A 196 32.70 2.12 -19.37
C ARG A 196 31.62 1.07 -19.09
N ARG A 197 32.00 -0.19 -19.07
CA ARG A 197 31.12 -1.31 -18.72
C ARG A 197 31.01 -1.43 -17.20
N ALA A 198 29.80 -1.30 -16.66
CA ALA A 198 29.57 -1.47 -15.23
C ALA A 198 29.97 -2.88 -14.74
N SER A 199 29.87 -3.89 -15.59
CA SER A 199 30.31 -5.27 -15.33
C SER A 199 31.81 -5.41 -15.07
N ALA A 200 32.65 -4.54 -15.69
CA ALA A 200 34.11 -4.56 -15.58
C ALA A 200 34.64 -3.65 -14.46
N LEU A 201 33.78 -2.82 -13.84
CA LEU A 201 34.21 -1.95 -12.73
C LEU A 201 34.51 -2.79 -11.49
N PRO A 202 35.66 -2.53 -10.81
CA PRO A 202 35.96 -3.21 -9.56
C PRO A 202 34.99 -2.76 -8.46
N LEU A 203 34.70 -3.66 -7.53
CA LEU A 203 33.96 -3.36 -6.32
C LEU A 203 34.62 -4.08 -5.15
N ASP A 204 35.21 -3.30 -4.26
CA ASP A 204 35.75 -3.79 -3.00
C ASP A 204 34.77 -3.43 -1.88
N ILE A 205 34.30 -4.42 -1.15
CA ILE A 205 33.43 -4.21 0.02
C ILE A 205 34.31 -3.98 1.27
N SER A 206 34.25 -2.78 1.81
CA SER A 206 34.96 -2.42 3.03
C SER A 206 34.38 -3.08 4.28
N GLY A 207 35.09 -3.03 5.39
CA GLY A 207 34.56 -3.44 6.68
C GLY A 207 33.33 -2.62 7.10
N GLU A 208 33.29 -1.34 6.78
CA GLU A 208 32.14 -0.44 7.03
C GLU A 208 30.92 -0.85 6.19
N ASP A 209 31.10 -1.20 4.92
CA ASP A 209 30.03 -1.67 4.06
C ASP A 209 29.39 -2.96 4.61
N ARG A 210 30.21 -3.91 5.08
CA ARG A 210 29.73 -5.15 5.71
C ARG A 210 28.91 -4.86 6.98
N GLN A 211 29.37 -3.94 7.81
CA GLN A 211 28.65 -3.50 9.01
C GLN A 211 27.32 -2.82 8.62
N LEU A 212 27.31 -1.99 7.58
CA LEU A 212 26.11 -1.34 7.08
C LEU A 212 25.08 -2.35 6.55
N ILE A 213 25.53 -3.37 5.78
CA ILE A 213 24.68 -4.45 5.28
C ILE A 213 24.06 -5.19 6.47
N GLU A 214 24.85 -5.58 7.48
CA GLU A 214 24.35 -6.32 8.63
C GLU A 214 23.40 -5.48 9.51
N ALA A 215 23.71 -4.22 9.76
CA ALA A 215 22.80 -3.30 10.47
C ALA A 215 21.49 -3.09 9.68
N THR A 216 21.57 -3.06 8.35
CA THR A 216 20.39 -2.97 7.49
C THR A 216 19.57 -4.25 7.54
N ARG A 217 20.20 -5.43 7.56
CA ARG A 217 19.56 -6.73 7.71
C ARG A 217 18.69 -6.76 8.97
N GLN A 218 19.28 -6.42 10.11
CA GLN A 218 18.58 -6.39 11.40
C GLN A 218 17.43 -5.37 11.42
N ARG A 219 17.62 -4.21 10.80
CA ARG A 219 16.60 -3.18 10.68
C ARG A 219 15.43 -3.64 9.79
N LEU A 220 15.74 -4.27 8.65
CA LEU A 220 14.73 -4.76 7.72
C LEU A 220 13.95 -5.93 8.32
N ASP A 221 14.59 -6.85 9.01
CA ASP A 221 13.95 -7.96 9.70
C ASP A 221 12.82 -7.47 10.62
N LYS A 222 13.13 -6.46 11.46
CA LYS A 222 12.12 -5.83 12.32
C LYS A 222 11.03 -5.07 11.56
N LYS A 223 11.38 -4.42 10.43
CA LYS A 223 10.47 -3.56 9.68
C LYS A 223 9.56 -4.34 8.75
N THR A 224 10.06 -5.34 8.06
CA THR A 224 9.36 -6.09 7.01
C THR A 224 8.70 -7.37 7.54
N ARG A 225 9.00 -7.75 8.79
CA ARG A 225 8.30 -8.82 9.53
C ARG A 225 8.20 -10.14 8.79
N GLY A 226 9.32 -10.60 8.22
CA GLY A 226 9.40 -11.89 7.53
C GLY A 226 9.29 -11.81 6.01
N GLU A 227 9.36 -10.64 5.39
CA GLU A 227 9.56 -10.55 3.93
C GLU A 227 10.95 -11.07 3.54
N HIS A 228 11.01 -11.96 2.54
CA HIS A 228 12.25 -12.62 2.12
C HIS A 228 13.09 -11.78 1.15
N ALA A 229 12.45 -11.10 0.19
CA ALA A 229 13.16 -10.35 -0.86
C ALA A 229 14.17 -9.33 -0.33
N PRO A 230 13.88 -8.51 0.72
CA PRO A 230 14.83 -7.56 1.26
C PRO A 230 16.12 -8.22 1.77
N GLN A 231 16.03 -9.41 2.37
CA GLN A 231 17.17 -10.15 2.88
C GLN A 231 18.02 -10.71 1.73
N ARG A 232 17.36 -11.27 0.72
CA ARG A 232 18.03 -11.80 -0.49
C ARG A 232 18.73 -10.72 -1.30
N ILE A 233 18.19 -9.48 -1.31
CA ILE A 233 18.88 -8.32 -1.91
C ILE A 233 20.23 -8.08 -1.21
N LEU A 234 20.26 -8.11 0.12
CA LEU A 234 21.51 -7.92 0.87
C LEU A 234 22.52 -9.03 0.61
N ASP A 235 22.06 -10.27 0.41
CA ASP A 235 22.94 -11.40 0.02
C ASP A 235 23.55 -11.16 -1.37
N CYS A 236 22.77 -10.64 -2.33
CA CYS A 236 23.28 -10.29 -3.66
C CYS A 236 24.28 -9.12 -3.62
N LEU A 237 24.08 -8.13 -2.73
CA LEU A 237 25.04 -7.05 -2.56
C LEU A 237 26.36 -7.50 -1.92
N LEU A 238 26.32 -8.46 -1.00
CA LEU A 238 27.54 -9.12 -0.49
C LEU A 238 28.27 -9.88 -1.60
N ALA A 239 27.53 -10.69 -2.37
CA ALA A 239 28.09 -11.44 -3.49
C ALA A 239 28.75 -10.51 -4.53
N ALA A 240 28.23 -9.30 -4.74
CA ALA A 240 28.76 -8.35 -5.71
C ALA A 240 30.24 -7.97 -5.45
N GLY A 241 30.69 -7.94 -4.21
CA GLY A 241 32.08 -7.63 -3.88
C GLY A 241 32.93 -8.83 -3.49
N GLU A 242 32.32 -10.00 -3.28
CA GLU A 242 33.04 -11.23 -2.88
C GLU A 242 33.30 -12.19 -4.05
N GLN A 243 32.56 -12.01 -5.15
CA GLN A 243 32.59 -12.90 -6.30
C GLN A 243 32.95 -12.12 -7.57
N SER A 244 33.40 -12.84 -8.61
CA SER A 244 33.48 -12.24 -9.94
C SER A 244 32.09 -11.78 -10.42
N PHE A 245 32.03 -10.83 -11.36
CA PHE A 245 30.76 -10.32 -11.88
C PHE A 245 29.83 -11.45 -12.35
N ASP A 246 30.34 -12.41 -13.10
CA ASP A 246 29.57 -13.52 -13.65
C ASP A 246 29.04 -14.47 -12.56
N GLN A 247 29.85 -14.75 -11.53
CA GLN A 247 29.44 -15.55 -10.38
C GLN A 247 28.36 -14.83 -9.55
N ALA A 248 28.56 -13.54 -9.31
CA ALA A 248 27.61 -12.73 -8.57
C ALA A 248 26.27 -12.54 -9.34
N LEU A 249 26.33 -12.46 -10.67
CA LEU A 249 25.15 -12.45 -11.53
C LEU A 249 24.40 -13.79 -11.47
N ALA A 250 25.13 -14.92 -11.43
CA ALA A 250 24.52 -16.24 -11.24
C ALA A 250 23.86 -16.36 -9.85
N THR A 251 24.49 -15.81 -8.81
CA THR A 251 23.90 -15.70 -7.45
C THR A 251 22.62 -14.86 -7.47
N GLU A 252 22.63 -13.67 -8.09
CA GLU A 252 21.46 -12.82 -8.26
C GLU A 252 20.33 -13.59 -8.96
N ARG A 253 20.65 -14.29 -10.07
CA ARG A 253 19.67 -15.07 -10.82
C ARG A 253 19.04 -16.18 -9.98
N SER A 254 19.84 -16.89 -9.18
CA SER A 254 19.35 -17.93 -8.27
C SER A 254 18.39 -17.34 -7.22
N GLN A 255 18.77 -16.23 -6.60
CA GLN A 255 17.95 -15.53 -5.60
C GLN A 255 16.66 -14.95 -6.23
N PHE A 256 16.74 -14.43 -7.46
CA PHE A 256 15.55 -13.96 -8.20
C PHE A 256 14.56 -15.10 -8.45
N MET A 257 15.04 -16.26 -8.91
CA MET A 257 14.17 -17.43 -9.13
C MET A 257 13.54 -17.93 -7.84
N ALA A 258 14.30 -17.92 -6.75
CA ALA A 258 13.79 -18.25 -5.42
C ALA A 258 12.71 -17.26 -4.96
N CYS A 259 12.86 -15.95 -5.24
CA CYS A 259 11.80 -14.97 -5.00
C CYS A 259 10.58 -15.19 -5.90
N LEU A 260 10.79 -15.48 -7.19
CA LEU A 260 9.70 -15.63 -8.16
C LEU A 260 8.77 -16.81 -7.81
N SER A 261 9.34 -17.90 -7.29
CA SER A 261 8.59 -19.07 -6.82
C SER A 261 8.05 -18.94 -5.38
N ASP A 262 8.41 -17.87 -4.68
CA ASP A 262 7.98 -17.62 -3.30
C ASP A 262 6.51 -17.18 -3.26
N PRO A 263 5.65 -17.77 -2.42
CA PRO A 263 4.27 -17.32 -2.22
C PRO A 263 4.16 -15.83 -1.87
N GLN A 264 5.14 -15.26 -1.18
CA GLN A 264 5.16 -13.83 -0.86
C GLN A 264 5.22 -12.96 -2.12
N SER A 265 5.96 -13.37 -3.15
CA SER A 265 5.97 -12.65 -4.42
C SER A 265 4.63 -12.74 -5.14
N ALA A 266 3.98 -13.90 -5.12
CA ALA A 266 2.63 -14.05 -5.67
C ALA A 266 1.63 -13.10 -4.96
N ALA A 267 1.67 -13.06 -3.63
CA ALA A 267 0.84 -12.20 -2.80
C ALA A 267 1.10 -10.70 -3.05
N LEU A 268 2.35 -10.27 -3.13
CA LEU A 268 2.70 -8.87 -3.37
C LEU A 268 2.37 -8.42 -4.80
N ARG A 269 2.49 -9.32 -5.80
CA ARG A 269 1.99 -9.08 -7.16
C ARG A 269 0.46 -9.00 -7.20
N HIS A 270 -0.23 -9.90 -6.47
CA HIS A 270 -1.68 -9.79 -6.30
C HIS A 270 -2.07 -8.41 -5.77
N MET A 271 -1.44 -7.95 -4.68
CA MET A 271 -1.72 -6.63 -4.11
C MET A 271 -1.46 -5.49 -5.09
N PHE A 272 -0.40 -5.58 -5.91
CA PHE A 272 -0.12 -4.58 -6.94
C PHE A 272 -1.23 -4.46 -7.98
N PHE A 273 -1.85 -5.57 -8.39
CA PHE A 273 -3.00 -5.56 -9.31
C PHE A 273 -4.30 -5.19 -8.59
N ALA A 274 -4.50 -5.67 -7.36
CA ALA A 274 -5.65 -5.37 -6.53
C ALA A 274 -5.84 -3.86 -6.30
N GLU A 275 -4.76 -3.14 -5.97
CA GLU A 275 -4.78 -1.68 -5.80
C GLU A 275 -5.22 -0.93 -7.07
N ARG A 276 -4.83 -1.44 -8.25
CA ARG A 276 -5.25 -0.86 -9.54
C ARG A 276 -6.67 -1.24 -9.89
N ALA A 277 -7.10 -2.45 -9.54
CA ALA A 277 -8.46 -2.93 -9.75
C ALA A 277 -9.45 -2.18 -8.87
N ALA A 278 -9.13 -1.93 -7.59
CA ALA A 278 -9.98 -1.20 -6.65
C ALA A 278 -10.36 0.22 -7.14
N ALA A 279 -9.48 0.85 -7.92
CA ALA A 279 -9.76 2.14 -8.54
C ALA A 279 -10.77 2.07 -9.71
N LYS A 280 -11.13 0.87 -10.18
CA LYS A 280 -12.08 0.66 -11.28
C LYS A 280 -13.41 0.15 -10.69
N ILE A 281 -14.47 0.87 -10.97
CA ILE A 281 -15.81 0.50 -10.53
C ILE A 281 -16.54 -0.09 -11.70
N ASP A 282 -16.85 -1.39 -11.61
CA ASP A 282 -17.45 -2.15 -12.72
C ASP A 282 -18.87 -1.72 -13.03
N SER A 283 -19.61 -1.19 -12.04
CA SER A 283 -20.97 -0.67 -12.20
C SER A 283 -21.04 0.73 -12.83
N LEU A 284 -19.93 1.45 -12.93
CA LEU A 284 -19.93 2.79 -13.50
C LEU A 284 -19.65 2.77 -15.01
N PRO A 285 -20.38 3.59 -15.80
CA PRO A 285 -20.07 3.81 -17.21
C PRO A 285 -18.64 4.33 -17.40
N ARG A 286 -17.93 3.82 -18.42
CA ARG A 286 -16.52 4.18 -18.67
C ARG A 286 -16.28 5.65 -19.04
N ASN A 287 -17.32 6.37 -19.43
CA ASN A 287 -17.30 7.76 -19.87
C ASN A 287 -17.74 8.75 -18.78
N ILE A 288 -17.95 8.30 -17.55
CA ILE A 288 -18.22 9.23 -16.45
C ILE A 288 -16.94 10.01 -16.12
N GLU A 289 -17.05 11.33 -16.21
CA GLU A 289 -15.98 12.26 -15.81
C GLU A 289 -16.21 12.71 -14.36
N PRO A 290 -15.25 12.49 -13.45
CA PRO A 290 -15.33 13.00 -12.10
C PRO A 290 -15.32 14.53 -12.09
N THR A 291 -16.14 15.13 -11.24
CA THR A 291 -16.11 16.58 -11.02
C THR A 291 -14.84 16.96 -10.25
N ALA A 292 -14.18 18.02 -10.66
CA ALA A 292 -12.98 18.50 -9.97
C ALA A 292 -13.35 19.11 -8.59
N VAL A 293 -12.69 18.63 -7.52
CA VAL A 293 -12.80 19.19 -6.17
C VAL A 293 -11.62 20.14 -5.94
N HIS A 294 -11.92 21.42 -5.72
CA HIS A 294 -10.95 22.49 -5.48
C HIS A 294 -11.06 23.05 -4.05
N HIS A 295 -12.23 22.94 -3.43
CA HIS A 295 -12.51 23.44 -2.10
C HIS A 295 -13.34 22.43 -1.31
N VAL A 296 -12.85 22.00 -0.15
CA VAL A 296 -13.53 21.05 0.74
C VAL A 296 -13.87 21.72 2.07
N GLY A 297 -15.09 21.48 2.55
CA GLY A 297 -15.50 21.76 3.91
C GLY A 297 -15.29 20.53 4.79
N ILE A 298 -14.73 20.70 5.98
CA ILE A 298 -14.58 19.62 6.95
C ILE A 298 -15.22 20.04 8.25
N ILE A 299 -16.16 19.26 8.74
CA ILE A 299 -16.88 19.53 9.98
C ILE A 299 -16.37 18.62 11.08
N GLY A 300 -15.91 19.23 12.17
CA GLY A 300 -15.21 18.58 13.27
C GLY A 300 -13.69 18.74 13.16
N ALA A 301 -13.09 19.55 14.02
CA ALA A 301 -11.64 19.80 14.08
C ALA A 301 -10.91 18.82 15.03
N GLY A 302 -11.54 17.70 15.35
CA GLY A 302 -10.96 16.62 16.15
C GLY A 302 -9.85 15.85 15.44
N THR A 303 -9.49 14.68 15.98
CA THR A 303 -8.42 13.83 15.43
C THR A 303 -8.68 13.41 13.98
N MET A 304 -9.93 13.03 13.66
CA MET A 304 -10.26 12.60 12.30
C MET A 304 -10.33 13.78 11.34
N GLY A 305 -11.14 14.82 11.66
CA GLY A 305 -11.27 15.97 10.75
C GLY A 305 -9.96 16.73 10.55
N GLY A 306 -9.14 16.90 11.59
CA GLY A 306 -7.79 17.47 11.46
C GLY A 306 -6.88 16.65 10.55
N GLY A 307 -6.90 15.31 10.69
CA GLY A 307 -6.14 14.41 9.82
C GLY A 307 -6.62 14.41 8.37
N ILE A 308 -7.95 14.51 8.14
CA ILE A 308 -8.56 14.65 6.81
C ILE A 308 -8.14 15.99 6.19
N ALA A 309 -8.23 17.09 6.96
CA ALA A 309 -7.79 18.41 6.51
C ALA A 309 -6.34 18.42 6.02
N MET A 310 -5.44 17.73 6.74
CA MET A 310 -4.04 17.56 6.32
C MET A 310 -3.93 16.88 4.95
N CYS A 311 -4.73 15.83 4.68
CA CYS A 311 -4.69 15.12 3.39
C CYS A 311 -5.05 16.06 2.22
N PHE A 312 -6.10 16.85 2.35
CA PHE A 312 -6.54 17.78 1.33
C PHE A 312 -5.55 18.94 1.14
N ALA A 313 -5.09 19.54 2.24
CA ALA A 313 -4.11 20.62 2.21
C ALA A 313 -2.80 20.22 1.53
N GLN A 314 -2.30 19.00 1.77
CA GLN A 314 -1.10 18.45 1.11
C GLN A 314 -1.31 18.20 -0.39
N ALA A 315 -2.55 17.93 -0.81
CA ALA A 315 -2.90 17.79 -2.22
C ALA A 315 -3.16 19.13 -2.93
N GLY A 316 -2.93 20.27 -2.25
CA GLY A 316 -3.16 21.60 -2.80
C GLY A 316 -4.64 22.00 -2.93
N ILE A 317 -5.53 21.31 -2.20
CA ILE A 317 -6.97 21.60 -2.19
C ILE A 317 -7.25 22.53 -1.01
N LYS A 318 -8.04 23.59 -1.24
CA LYS A 318 -8.48 24.51 -0.17
C LYS A 318 -9.38 23.77 0.83
N VAL A 319 -9.20 24.06 2.11
CA VAL A 319 -9.96 23.46 3.21
C VAL A 319 -10.59 24.57 4.06
N THR A 320 -11.90 24.52 4.27
CA THR A 320 -12.56 25.23 5.35
C THR A 320 -12.82 24.23 6.48
N LEU A 321 -12.10 24.38 7.60
CA LEU A 321 -12.22 23.51 8.76
C LEU A 321 -13.18 24.16 9.77
N VAL A 322 -14.30 23.49 10.05
CA VAL A 322 -15.37 24.02 10.90
C VAL A 322 -15.52 23.19 12.17
N ASP A 323 -15.72 23.85 13.31
CA ASP A 323 -16.15 23.22 14.56
C ASP A 323 -17.13 24.16 15.32
N MET A 324 -17.66 23.70 16.43
CA MET A 324 -18.74 24.39 17.18
C MET A 324 -18.33 25.76 17.75
N SER A 325 -17.04 26.03 17.93
CA SER A 325 -16.54 27.32 18.45
C SER A 325 -15.16 27.64 17.90
N ASP A 326 -14.78 28.91 17.95
CA ASP A 326 -13.45 29.37 17.52
C ASP A 326 -12.33 28.69 18.32
N GLU A 327 -12.56 28.44 19.63
CA GLU A 327 -11.60 27.74 20.49
C GLU A 327 -11.42 26.28 20.06
N ALA A 328 -12.50 25.58 19.68
CA ALA A 328 -12.44 24.20 19.22
C ALA A 328 -11.71 24.10 17.89
N VAL A 329 -11.98 25.00 16.95
CA VAL A 329 -11.26 25.07 15.66
C VAL A 329 -9.79 25.38 15.88
N GLN A 330 -9.46 26.36 16.73
CA GLN A 330 -8.06 26.71 17.01
C GLN A 330 -7.30 25.53 17.62
N ALA A 331 -7.90 24.81 18.57
CA ALA A 331 -7.31 23.59 19.13
C ALA A 331 -7.04 22.52 18.05
N GLY A 332 -7.91 22.43 17.04
CA GLY A 332 -7.72 21.58 15.87
C GLY A 332 -6.53 22.02 15.01
N ILE A 333 -6.42 23.30 14.72
CA ILE A 333 -5.29 23.90 13.98
C ILE A 333 -3.96 23.64 14.71
N ASP A 334 -3.93 23.83 16.04
CA ASP A 334 -2.74 23.60 16.86
C ASP A 334 -2.28 22.13 16.79
N LYS A 335 -3.23 21.18 16.80
CA LYS A 335 -2.93 19.74 16.60
C LYS A 335 -2.37 19.45 15.22
N ILE A 336 -2.91 20.05 14.16
CA ILE A 336 -2.41 19.92 12.80
C ILE A 336 -0.97 20.45 12.72
N ALA A 337 -0.72 21.65 13.26
CA ALA A 337 0.63 22.25 13.32
C ALA A 337 1.61 21.35 14.09
N GLY A 338 1.20 20.77 15.22
CA GLY A 338 1.99 19.81 15.99
C GLY A 338 2.36 18.56 15.19
N ASN A 339 1.42 17.99 14.43
CA ASN A 339 1.67 16.84 13.55
C ASN A 339 2.67 17.16 12.43
N TYR A 340 2.58 18.35 11.84
CA TYR A 340 3.54 18.81 10.85
C TYR A 340 4.92 19.04 11.46
N ALA A 341 5.02 19.64 12.65
CA ALA A 341 6.30 19.83 13.34
C ALA A 341 7.03 18.51 13.61
N ILE A 342 6.30 17.45 13.98
CA ILE A 342 6.87 16.09 14.10
C ILE A 342 7.43 15.60 12.76
N SER A 343 6.74 15.88 11.65
CA SER A 343 7.17 15.47 10.31
C SER A 343 8.42 16.22 9.84
N VAL A 344 8.53 17.51 10.16
CA VAL A 344 9.72 18.33 9.93
C VAL A 344 10.90 17.80 10.75
N LYS A 345 10.71 17.58 12.05
CA LYS A 345 11.74 17.02 12.94
C LYS A 345 12.29 15.67 12.45
N ARG A 346 11.47 14.88 11.79
CA ARG A 346 11.84 13.59 11.18
C ARG A 346 12.42 13.72 9.78
N GLY A 347 12.60 14.93 9.26
CA GLY A 347 13.14 15.18 7.91
C GLY A 347 12.24 14.72 6.77
N ARG A 348 10.93 14.56 7.02
CA ARG A 348 9.95 14.13 6.00
C ARG A 348 9.35 15.28 5.21
N LEU A 349 9.29 16.46 5.81
CA LEU A 349 8.78 17.70 5.22
C LEU A 349 9.76 18.84 5.53
N SER A 350 9.78 19.85 4.65
CA SER A 350 10.46 21.14 4.92
C SER A 350 9.49 22.12 5.60
N GLU A 351 10.01 23.15 6.26
CA GLU A 351 9.20 24.23 6.85
C GLU A 351 8.41 24.99 5.78
N ASP A 352 8.99 25.22 4.60
CA ASP A 352 8.31 25.88 3.48
C ASP A 352 7.11 25.06 2.99
N GLN A 353 7.26 23.72 2.90
CA GLN A 353 6.14 22.84 2.55
C GLN A 353 5.01 22.95 3.59
N VAL A 354 5.35 22.94 4.88
CA VAL A 354 4.35 23.05 5.96
C VAL A 354 3.65 24.41 5.91
N THR A 355 4.38 25.49 5.67
CA THR A 355 3.80 26.84 5.50
C THR A 355 2.78 26.85 4.35
N GLY A 356 3.14 26.25 3.19
CA GLY A 356 2.23 26.12 2.05
C GLY A 356 1.00 25.26 2.35
N PHE A 357 1.13 24.17 3.11
CA PHE A 357 0.00 23.33 3.49
C PHE A 357 -0.94 24.03 4.48
N MET A 358 -0.39 24.68 5.49
CA MET A 358 -1.18 25.45 6.47
C MET A 358 -1.94 26.60 5.82
N ALA A 359 -1.37 27.25 4.79
CA ALA A 359 -2.04 28.32 4.04
C ALA A 359 -3.29 27.82 3.26
N ASN A 360 -3.41 26.52 3.00
CA ASN A 360 -4.60 25.95 2.39
C ASN A 360 -5.74 25.69 3.38
N ILE A 361 -5.54 25.87 4.70
CA ILE A 361 -6.55 25.58 5.72
C ILE A 361 -7.07 26.90 6.32
N THR A 362 -8.36 27.13 6.17
CA THR A 362 -9.08 28.28 6.75
C THR A 362 -9.94 27.79 7.90
N PRO A 363 -9.70 28.23 9.15
CA PRO A 363 -10.55 27.90 10.29
C PRO A 363 -11.85 28.71 10.26
N SER A 364 -12.97 28.12 10.69
CA SER A 364 -14.27 28.79 10.87
C SER A 364 -15.10 28.12 11.96
N SER A 365 -15.96 28.89 12.59
CA SER A 365 -17.00 28.38 13.51
C SER A 365 -18.42 28.48 12.91
N ARG A 366 -18.55 28.77 11.61
CA ARG A 366 -19.82 29.02 10.94
C ARG A 366 -20.02 28.09 9.73
N TYR A 367 -21.16 27.43 9.69
CA TYR A 367 -21.55 26.60 8.55
C TYR A 367 -21.79 27.42 7.28
N SER A 368 -22.18 28.72 7.39
CA SER A 368 -22.34 29.59 6.23
C SER A 368 -21.08 29.73 5.37
N ASP A 369 -19.90 29.52 5.95
CA ASP A 369 -18.62 29.58 5.22
C ASP A 369 -18.38 28.34 4.32
N LEU A 370 -19.29 27.35 4.38
CA LEU A 370 -19.31 26.16 3.52
C LEU A 370 -20.17 26.35 2.25
N ALA A 371 -20.78 27.52 2.04
CA ALA A 371 -21.71 27.74 0.93
C ALA A 371 -21.11 27.43 -0.45
N GLU A 372 -19.84 27.73 -0.67
CA GLU A 372 -19.16 27.62 -1.96
C GLU A 372 -18.24 26.39 -2.09
N VAL A 373 -18.28 25.45 -1.15
CA VAL A 373 -17.42 24.25 -1.22
C VAL A 373 -17.95 23.25 -2.27
N ASP A 374 -17.07 22.44 -2.81
CA ASP A 374 -17.40 21.40 -3.78
C ASP A 374 -17.78 20.07 -3.10
N LEU A 375 -17.22 19.85 -1.92
CA LEU A 375 -17.38 18.64 -1.11
C LEU A 375 -17.39 19.03 0.36
N VAL A 376 -18.31 18.48 1.14
CA VAL A 376 -18.26 18.52 2.62
C VAL A 376 -17.97 17.12 3.14
N ILE A 377 -17.07 17.01 4.13
CA ILE A 377 -16.84 15.78 4.88
C ILE A 377 -17.17 16.03 6.35
N GLU A 378 -18.23 15.40 6.83
CA GLU A 378 -18.66 15.45 8.22
C GLU A 378 -17.86 14.41 9.03
N ALA A 379 -17.22 14.86 10.11
CA ALA A 379 -16.43 14.06 11.04
C ALA A 379 -16.74 14.42 12.52
N VAL A 380 -18.03 14.64 12.81
CA VAL A 380 -18.55 14.90 14.16
C VAL A 380 -18.76 13.60 14.94
N PHE A 381 -19.34 13.68 16.13
CA PHE A 381 -19.64 12.51 16.97
C PHE A 381 -20.46 11.45 16.24
N GLU A 382 -20.18 10.17 16.55
CA GLU A 382 -20.83 9.01 15.93
C GLU A 382 -22.24 8.80 16.48
N ASN A 383 -23.14 9.74 16.18
CA ASN A 383 -24.54 9.73 16.55
C ASN A 383 -25.41 10.08 15.35
N LEU A 384 -26.34 9.19 15.00
CA LEU A 384 -27.17 9.32 13.79
C LEU A 384 -28.04 10.59 13.80
N ALA A 385 -28.63 10.94 14.97
CA ALA A 385 -29.48 12.13 15.06
C ALA A 385 -28.68 13.41 14.81
N VAL A 386 -27.50 13.52 15.42
CA VAL A 386 -26.58 14.66 15.19
C VAL A 386 -26.17 14.75 13.72
N LYS A 387 -25.84 13.61 13.10
CA LYS A 387 -25.47 13.58 11.68
C LYS A 387 -26.63 14.03 10.77
N LYS A 388 -27.86 13.58 11.04
CA LYS A 388 -29.04 14.02 10.31
C LYS A 388 -29.29 15.53 10.43
N GLU A 389 -29.12 16.11 11.62
CA GLU A 389 -29.25 17.57 11.85
C GLU A 389 -28.18 18.34 11.04
N VAL A 390 -26.91 17.90 11.09
CA VAL A 390 -25.82 18.50 10.31
C VAL A 390 -26.10 18.43 8.82
N PHE A 391 -26.55 17.29 8.29
CA PHE A 391 -26.82 17.14 6.87
C PHE A 391 -28.02 17.95 6.39
N ALA A 392 -29.08 18.10 7.20
CA ALA A 392 -30.20 18.95 6.89
C ALA A 392 -29.78 20.45 6.82
N GLU A 393 -28.88 20.87 7.72
CA GLU A 393 -28.33 22.23 7.68
C GLU A 393 -27.43 22.45 6.46
N LEU A 394 -26.53 21.52 6.15
CA LEU A 394 -25.67 21.56 4.96
C LEU A 394 -26.46 21.58 3.66
N ASP A 395 -27.58 20.86 3.59
CA ASP A 395 -28.47 20.85 2.43
C ASP A 395 -28.99 22.25 2.10
N SER A 396 -29.27 23.05 3.13
CA SER A 396 -29.77 24.43 2.97
C SER A 396 -28.66 25.44 2.63
N ILE A 397 -27.41 25.17 2.99
CA ILE A 397 -26.29 26.12 2.91
C ILE A 397 -25.45 25.91 1.66
N CYS A 398 -25.07 24.64 1.39
CA CYS A 398 -24.14 24.34 0.32
C CYS A 398 -24.75 24.54 -1.07
N LYS A 399 -23.95 25.04 -2.01
CA LYS A 399 -24.35 25.23 -3.40
C LYS A 399 -24.92 23.94 -4.04
N PRO A 400 -25.78 24.07 -5.05
CA PRO A 400 -26.22 22.93 -5.86
C PRO A 400 -25.00 22.20 -6.46
N GLY A 401 -25.04 20.86 -6.40
CA GLY A 401 -23.95 20.01 -6.93
C GLY A 401 -22.79 19.78 -5.94
N ALA A 402 -22.80 20.41 -4.76
CA ALA A 402 -21.87 20.06 -3.70
C ALA A 402 -22.14 18.64 -3.18
N ILE A 403 -21.09 17.84 -3.02
CA ILE A 403 -21.17 16.50 -2.45
C ILE A 403 -21.16 16.58 -0.94
N LEU A 404 -22.06 15.83 -0.28
CA LEU A 404 -22.13 15.75 1.17
C LEU A 404 -21.68 14.34 1.61
N ALA A 405 -20.55 14.24 2.27
CA ALA A 405 -19.98 12.98 2.70
C ALA A 405 -19.92 12.85 4.23
N SER A 406 -20.26 11.68 4.76
CA SER A 406 -20.04 11.38 6.18
C SER A 406 -18.83 10.48 6.37
N ASN A 407 -17.99 10.79 7.37
CA ASN A 407 -16.89 9.92 7.81
C ASN A 407 -17.35 8.94 8.90
N THR A 408 -18.62 8.56 8.90
CA THR A 408 -19.15 7.56 9.84
C THR A 408 -18.46 6.21 9.65
N SER A 409 -18.35 5.45 10.74
CA SER A 409 -17.84 4.05 10.71
C SER A 409 -18.96 2.99 10.72
N TYR A 410 -20.20 3.39 11.11
CA TYR A 410 -21.28 2.43 11.35
C TYR A 410 -22.66 2.92 10.95
N GLN A 411 -22.90 4.26 10.88
CA GLN A 411 -24.21 4.81 10.64
C GLN A 411 -24.68 4.60 9.19
N SER A 412 -25.98 4.45 9.02
CA SER A 412 -26.58 4.27 7.71
C SER A 412 -26.45 5.55 6.86
N ILE A 413 -25.76 5.45 5.75
CA ILE A 413 -25.68 6.52 4.75
C ILE A 413 -27.06 6.84 4.19
N ASP A 414 -27.90 5.84 4.01
CA ASP A 414 -29.26 6.02 3.50
C ASP A 414 -30.13 6.85 4.46
N GLU A 415 -30.01 6.60 5.77
CA GLU A 415 -30.74 7.37 6.76
C GLU A 415 -30.21 8.82 6.89
N ILE A 416 -28.92 9.02 6.68
CA ILE A 416 -28.30 10.36 6.63
C ILE A 416 -28.77 11.10 5.37
N ALA A 417 -28.76 10.44 4.21
CA ALA A 417 -29.18 10.98 2.94
C ALA A 417 -30.66 11.39 2.95
N ALA A 418 -31.52 10.61 3.62
CA ALA A 418 -32.95 10.91 3.77
C ALA A 418 -33.24 12.20 4.56
N ALA A 419 -32.26 12.75 5.27
CA ALA A 419 -32.39 14.06 5.93
C ALA A 419 -32.12 15.25 4.99
N THR A 420 -31.78 15.01 3.73
CA THR A 420 -31.48 16.04 2.71
C THR A 420 -32.51 16.01 1.57
N SER A 421 -32.62 17.11 0.83
CA SER A 421 -33.46 17.20 -0.38
C SER A 421 -32.74 16.64 -1.63
N ARG A 422 -31.46 16.26 -1.53
CA ARG A 422 -30.58 15.75 -2.61
C ARG A 422 -29.84 14.48 -2.19
N PRO A 423 -30.56 13.40 -1.87
CA PRO A 423 -29.94 12.14 -1.41
C PRO A 423 -28.95 11.56 -2.43
N GLU A 424 -29.09 11.88 -3.72
CA GLU A 424 -28.17 11.47 -4.80
C GLU A 424 -26.78 12.13 -4.68
N SER A 425 -26.65 13.21 -3.92
CA SER A 425 -25.39 13.91 -3.63
C SER A 425 -24.71 13.42 -2.34
N VAL A 426 -25.27 12.42 -1.65
CA VAL A 426 -24.79 11.93 -0.35
C VAL A 426 -24.11 10.57 -0.50
N LEU A 427 -22.96 10.40 0.18
CA LEU A 427 -22.24 9.14 0.32
C LEU A 427 -21.41 9.08 1.61
N GLY A 428 -20.78 7.93 1.88
CA GLY A 428 -19.78 7.81 2.93
C GLY A 428 -18.37 7.98 2.39
N MET A 429 -17.52 8.69 3.13
CA MET A 429 -16.07 8.71 2.94
C MET A 429 -15.41 8.33 4.27
N HIS A 430 -15.27 7.02 4.51
CA HIS A 430 -14.76 6.47 5.74
C HIS A 430 -13.23 6.42 5.73
N PHE A 431 -12.61 7.36 6.45
CA PHE A 431 -11.16 7.42 6.67
C PHE A 431 -10.77 6.63 7.92
N PHE A 432 -9.53 6.16 7.93
CA PHE A 432 -8.96 5.38 9.03
C PHE A 432 -8.02 6.22 9.89
N SER A 433 -8.04 6.02 11.19
CA SER A 433 -7.24 6.80 12.15
C SER A 433 -5.79 6.30 12.25
N PRO A 434 -4.79 7.21 12.22
CA PRO A 434 -4.84 8.64 11.93
C PRO A 434 -5.02 8.91 10.42
N ALA A 435 -5.97 9.75 10.03
CA ALA A 435 -6.33 9.93 8.62
C ALA A 435 -5.17 10.41 7.73
N ASN A 436 -4.27 11.22 8.24
CA ASN A 436 -3.08 11.70 7.52
C ASN A 436 -1.99 10.62 7.30
N VAL A 437 -2.10 9.47 7.96
CA VAL A 437 -1.13 8.37 7.88
C VAL A 437 -1.69 7.16 7.15
N MET A 438 -2.91 6.75 7.52
CA MET A 438 -3.57 5.57 6.95
C MET A 438 -3.97 5.80 5.50
N LYS A 439 -3.67 4.82 4.65
CA LYS A 439 -3.87 4.97 3.20
C LYS A 439 -5.25 4.58 2.72
N LEU A 440 -5.98 3.77 3.47
CA LEU A 440 -7.30 3.30 3.07
C LEU A 440 -8.34 4.43 3.14
N LEU A 441 -9.23 4.42 2.15
CA LEU A 441 -10.49 5.15 2.13
C LEU A 441 -11.58 4.22 1.63
N GLU A 442 -12.56 3.87 2.47
CA GLU A 442 -13.78 3.24 2.01
C GLU A 442 -14.76 4.31 1.52
N VAL A 443 -15.11 4.26 0.24
CA VAL A 443 -16.17 5.08 -0.34
C VAL A 443 -17.46 4.27 -0.24
N VAL A 444 -18.39 4.68 0.61
CA VAL A 444 -19.61 3.93 0.91
C VAL A 444 -20.77 4.46 0.11
N GLN A 445 -21.26 3.63 -0.79
CA GLN A 445 -22.39 3.96 -1.64
C GLN A 445 -23.71 3.75 -0.88
N GLY A 446 -24.50 4.81 -0.75
CA GLY A 446 -25.90 4.72 -0.36
C GLY A 446 -26.78 4.32 -1.54
N ALA A 447 -28.00 3.90 -1.27
CA ALA A 447 -28.97 3.45 -2.30
C ALA A 447 -29.29 4.54 -3.34
N ALA A 448 -29.26 5.81 -2.94
CA ALA A 448 -29.53 6.96 -3.79
C ALA A 448 -28.28 7.60 -4.40
N SER A 449 -27.09 7.28 -3.92
CA SER A 449 -25.82 7.95 -4.36
C SER A 449 -25.64 7.87 -5.86
N SER A 450 -25.48 8.99 -6.54
CA SER A 450 -25.33 9.03 -8.00
C SER A 450 -23.95 8.56 -8.46
N GLU A 451 -23.91 8.02 -9.69
CA GLU A 451 -22.67 7.53 -10.30
C GLU A 451 -21.57 8.62 -10.37
N SER A 452 -21.95 9.86 -10.68
CA SER A 452 -21.02 11.00 -10.75
C SER A 452 -20.43 11.36 -9.38
N VAL A 453 -21.20 11.25 -8.32
CA VAL A 453 -20.77 11.49 -6.94
C VAL A 453 -19.80 10.39 -6.49
N ILE A 454 -20.08 9.13 -6.80
CA ILE A 454 -19.18 8.01 -6.52
C ILE A 454 -17.86 8.18 -7.29
N ALA A 455 -17.92 8.46 -8.60
CA ALA A 455 -16.73 8.67 -9.43
C ALA A 455 -15.86 9.81 -8.89
N THR A 456 -16.49 10.93 -8.47
CA THR A 456 -15.82 12.08 -7.90
C THR A 456 -15.16 11.77 -6.57
N ALA A 457 -15.82 11.03 -5.66
CA ALA A 457 -15.25 10.63 -4.38
C ALA A 457 -14.03 9.70 -4.57
N MET A 458 -14.11 8.73 -5.49
CA MET A 458 -13.00 7.83 -5.83
C MET A 458 -11.80 8.59 -6.41
N ALA A 459 -12.04 9.52 -7.34
CA ALA A 459 -11.00 10.35 -7.93
C ALA A 459 -10.36 11.30 -6.91
N THR A 460 -11.17 11.87 -6.02
CA THR A 460 -10.71 12.72 -4.91
C THR A 460 -9.84 11.93 -3.95
N GLY A 461 -10.24 10.72 -3.55
CA GLY A 461 -9.44 9.84 -2.72
C GLY A 461 -8.05 9.58 -3.32
N LYS A 462 -7.99 9.28 -4.63
CA LYS A 462 -6.72 9.12 -5.35
C LYS A 462 -5.88 10.41 -5.34
N LYS A 463 -6.51 11.58 -5.56
CA LYS A 463 -5.82 12.88 -5.58
C LYS A 463 -5.18 13.22 -4.23
N ILE A 464 -5.82 12.86 -3.13
CA ILE A 464 -5.29 13.04 -1.76
C ILE A 464 -4.40 11.88 -1.28
N GLY A 465 -3.96 11.00 -2.19
CA GLY A 465 -3.00 9.92 -1.92
C GLY A 465 -3.57 8.71 -1.18
N LYS A 466 -4.89 8.51 -1.22
CA LYS A 466 -5.56 7.32 -0.66
C LYS A 466 -5.67 6.20 -1.67
N VAL A 467 -5.77 4.99 -1.14
CA VAL A 467 -6.23 3.80 -1.87
C VAL A 467 -7.72 3.66 -1.56
N SER A 468 -8.55 4.05 -2.53
CA SER A 468 -10.01 4.06 -2.37
C SER A 468 -10.59 2.71 -2.77
N VAL A 469 -11.53 2.20 -1.98
CA VAL A 469 -12.32 1.00 -2.26
C VAL A 469 -13.80 1.36 -2.16
N LEU A 470 -14.59 0.95 -3.16
CA LEU A 470 -16.05 1.10 -3.11
C LEU A 470 -16.64 0.01 -2.22
N SER A 471 -17.47 0.44 -1.27
CA SER A 471 -18.27 -0.44 -0.41
C SER A 471 -19.77 -0.18 -0.62
N GLY A 472 -20.57 -1.22 -0.66
CA GLY A 472 -22.00 -1.13 -0.46
C GLY A 472 -22.32 -0.78 1.00
N MET A 473 -23.60 -0.44 1.27
CA MET A 473 -24.08 -0.10 2.59
C MET A 473 -24.35 -1.36 3.44
N CYS A 474 -23.65 -1.50 4.54
CA CYS A 474 -23.96 -2.44 5.63
C CYS A 474 -23.36 -1.91 6.93
N TYR A 475 -23.75 -2.49 8.07
CA TYR A 475 -23.19 -2.12 9.37
C TYR A 475 -21.69 -2.44 9.46
N GLY A 476 -20.85 -1.41 9.61
CA GLY A 476 -19.41 -1.53 9.67
C GLY A 476 -18.72 -1.70 8.30
N PHE A 477 -19.44 -1.55 7.20
CA PHE A 477 -18.96 -1.63 5.81
C PHE A 477 -18.17 -2.93 5.54
N ILE A 478 -17.10 -2.89 4.77
CA ILE A 478 -16.26 -4.08 4.56
C ILE A 478 -15.40 -4.33 5.79
N GLY A 479 -14.62 -3.33 6.18
CA GLY A 479 -13.52 -3.53 7.12
C GLY A 479 -13.96 -3.80 8.55
N ASN A 480 -14.80 -2.94 9.13
CA ASN A 480 -15.25 -3.10 10.53
C ASN A 480 -16.20 -4.28 10.71
N ARG A 481 -16.99 -4.63 9.68
CA ARG A 481 -17.85 -5.81 9.70
C ARG A 481 -17.01 -7.08 9.89
N MET A 482 -15.94 -7.25 9.10
CA MET A 482 -15.03 -8.39 9.24
C MET A 482 -14.21 -8.34 10.55
N LEU A 483 -13.77 -7.13 10.98
CA LEU A 483 -13.02 -6.95 12.21
C LEU A 483 -13.77 -7.46 13.43
N ARG A 484 -15.09 -7.34 13.45
CA ARG A 484 -15.93 -7.86 14.52
C ARG A 484 -15.76 -9.37 14.70
N HIS A 485 -15.70 -10.13 13.60
CA HIS A 485 -15.51 -11.59 13.65
C HIS A 485 -14.09 -11.96 14.08
N TYR A 486 -13.09 -11.23 13.61
CA TYR A 486 -11.70 -11.37 14.06
C TYR A 486 -11.54 -11.11 15.56
N GLY A 487 -12.12 -10.01 16.05
CA GLY A 487 -12.07 -9.65 17.47
C GLY A 487 -12.85 -10.64 18.36
N ARG A 488 -13.97 -11.17 17.86
CA ARG A 488 -14.74 -12.23 18.53
C ARG A 488 -13.86 -13.47 18.78
N GLU A 489 -13.17 -13.95 17.77
CA GLU A 489 -12.32 -15.13 17.90
C GLU A 489 -11.13 -14.89 18.82
N ALA A 490 -10.54 -13.69 18.80
CA ALA A 490 -9.49 -13.34 19.77
C ALA A 490 -10.01 -13.37 21.23
N ALA A 491 -11.20 -12.84 21.47
CA ALA A 491 -11.83 -12.87 22.78
C ALA A 491 -12.19 -14.31 23.22
N LEU A 492 -12.70 -15.13 22.30
CA LEU A 492 -13.01 -16.54 22.60
C LEU A 492 -11.74 -17.35 22.89
N CYS A 493 -10.66 -17.18 22.12
CA CYS A 493 -9.36 -17.81 22.44
C CYS A 493 -8.87 -17.40 23.83
N LEU A 494 -9.06 -16.12 24.20
CA LEU A 494 -8.72 -15.63 25.51
C LEU A 494 -9.57 -16.30 26.60
N MET A 495 -10.88 -16.41 26.40
CA MET A 495 -11.80 -17.10 27.33
C MET A 495 -11.51 -18.58 27.46
N GLU A 496 -11.09 -19.23 26.39
CA GLU A 496 -10.83 -20.67 26.35
C GLU A 496 -9.46 -21.10 26.94
N GLY A 497 -8.55 -20.16 27.23
CA GLY A 497 -7.29 -20.52 27.93
C GLY A 497 -6.04 -19.81 27.41
N ALA A 498 -6.02 -19.27 26.21
CA ALA A 498 -4.87 -18.55 25.70
C ALA A 498 -4.59 -17.28 26.53
N SER A 499 -3.33 -16.90 26.66
CA SER A 499 -2.95 -15.62 27.28
C SER A 499 -2.96 -14.47 26.25
N PRO A 500 -3.07 -13.22 26.71
CA PRO A 500 -2.94 -12.05 25.81
C PRO A 500 -1.64 -12.10 24.98
N ARG A 501 -0.53 -12.44 25.64
CA ARG A 501 0.79 -12.56 25.00
C ARG A 501 0.80 -13.62 23.91
N GLN A 502 0.22 -14.77 24.15
CA GLN A 502 0.18 -15.87 23.20
C GLN A 502 -0.60 -15.47 21.94
N ILE A 503 -1.82 -14.92 22.10
CA ILE A 503 -2.67 -14.51 20.96
C ILE A 503 -1.97 -13.47 20.11
N ASP A 504 -1.45 -12.42 20.75
CA ASP A 504 -0.80 -11.34 20.02
C ASP A 504 0.50 -11.80 19.37
N SER A 505 1.32 -12.61 20.07
CA SER A 505 2.57 -13.11 19.51
C SER A 505 2.35 -14.07 18.33
N ALA A 506 1.34 -14.93 18.39
CA ALA A 506 1.00 -15.82 17.29
C ALA A 506 0.65 -15.02 16.01
N MET A 507 -0.17 -13.98 16.16
CA MET A 507 -0.54 -13.13 15.04
C MET A 507 0.61 -12.24 14.53
N GLU A 508 1.44 -11.69 15.43
CA GLU A 508 2.62 -10.89 15.07
C GLU A 508 3.69 -11.74 14.37
N GLN A 509 3.96 -12.96 14.82
CA GLN A 509 4.87 -13.90 14.16
C GLN A 509 4.34 -14.37 12.81
N TRP A 510 3.01 -14.52 12.71
CA TRP A 510 2.37 -14.80 11.42
C TRP A 510 2.52 -13.65 10.42
N GLY A 511 2.79 -12.40 10.89
CA GLY A 511 3.09 -11.23 10.09
C GLY A 511 2.20 -10.03 10.31
N MET A 512 1.17 -10.11 11.18
CA MET A 512 0.33 -8.94 11.50
C MET A 512 1.17 -7.81 12.08
N ALA A 513 0.76 -6.59 11.80
CA ALA A 513 1.44 -5.38 12.30
C ALA A 513 1.44 -5.30 13.83
N MET A 514 0.38 -5.79 14.45
CA MET A 514 0.11 -5.80 15.88
C MET A 514 -0.92 -6.88 16.16
N GLY A 515 -0.83 -7.53 17.30
CA GLY A 515 -1.83 -8.49 17.74
C GLY A 515 -3.16 -7.84 18.10
N PRO A 516 -4.28 -8.59 18.05
CA PRO A 516 -5.63 -8.03 18.21
C PRO A 516 -5.88 -7.36 19.57
N LEU A 517 -5.31 -7.90 20.66
CA LEU A 517 -5.51 -7.35 21.99
C LEU A 517 -4.70 -6.07 22.20
N ALA A 518 -3.49 -6.01 21.65
CA ALA A 518 -2.70 -4.79 21.63
C ALA A 518 -3.34 -3.69 20.76
N VAL A 519 -4.04 -4.05 19.66
CA VAL A 519 -4.86 -3.11 18.88
C VAL A 519 -6.03 -2.59 19.70
N GLY A 520 -6.69 -3.46 20.49
CA GLY A 520 -7.75 -3.06 21.43
C GLY A 520 -7.25 -2.03 22.46
N ASP A 521 -6.09 -2.29 23.07
CA ASP A 521 -5.45 -1.37 24.01
C ASP A 521 -5.05 -0.02 23.36
N LEU A 522 -4.61 -0.05 22.11
CA LEU A 522 -4.25 1.16 21.34
C LEU A 522 -5.49 2.00 21.03
N ALA A 523 -6.58 1.37 20.61
CA ALA A 523 -7.84 2.05 20.29
C ALA A 523 -8.53 2.60 21.54
N GLY A 524 -8.45 1.86 22.64
CA GLY A 524 -9.11 2.15 23.91
C GLY A 524 -10.35 1.28 24.13
N LEU A 525 -10.27 0.42 25.16
CA LEU A 525 -11.31 -0.56 25.49
C LEU A 525 -12.65 0.09 25.89
N ASP A 526 -12.60 1.31 26.45
CA ASP A 526 -13.79 2.08 26.83
C ASP A 526 -14.71 2.47 25.66
N ILE A 527 -14.20 2.46 24.43
CA ILE A 527 -15.02 2.74 23.25
C ILE A 527 -16.06 1.63 23.05
N GLY A 528 -15.61 0.39 23.08
CA GLY A 528 -16.50 -0.78 22.98
C GLY A 528 -17.42 -0.92 24.20
N TYR A 529 -16.93 -0.64 25.40
CA TYR A 529 -17.70 -0.64 26.63
C TYR A 529 -18.88 0.35 26.56
N LYS A 530 -18.61 1.64 26.26
CA LYS A 530 -19.64 2.68 26.13
C LYS A 530 -20.67 2.38 25.02
N ALA A 531 -20.23 1.76 23.92
CA ALA A 531 -21.16 1.33 22.88
C ALA A 531 -22.11 0.24 23.39
N ARG A 532 -21.62 -0.71 24.18
CA ARG A 532 -22.46 -1.78 24.77
C ARG A 532 -23.41 -1.28 25.88
N GLU A 533 -23.03 -0.25 26.64
CA GLU A 533 -23.92 0.35 27.67
C GLU A 533 -25.24 0.84 27.06
N GLN A 534 -25.26 1.19 25.79
CA GLN A 534 -26.46 1.68 25.09
C GLN A 534 -27.33 0.54 24.53
N LEU A 535 -26.89 -0.72 24.64
CA LEU A 535 -27.56 -1.88 24.10
C LEU A 535 -28.36 -2.63 25.19
N SER A 536 -29.48 -3.24 24.80
CA SER A 536 -30.17 -4.22 25.64
C SER A 536 -29.31 -5.49 25.75
N GLU A 537 -29.55 -6.30 26.78
CA GLU A 537 -28.82 -7.56 27.00
C GLU A 537 -28.86 -8.49 25.76
N ALA A 538 -30.03 -8.55 25.10
CA ALA A 538 -30.18 -9.34 23.88
C ALA A 538 -29.34 -8.83 22.70
N GLN A 539 -29.06 -7.53 22.67
CA GLN A 539 -28.26 -6.89 21.60
C GLN A 539 -26.76 -6.98 21.86
N LYS A 540 -26.33 -7.14 23.11
CA LYS A 540 -24.90 -7.31 23.47
C LYS A 540 -24.29 -8.59 22.92
N GLY A 541 -25.10 -9.64 22.71
CA GLY A 541 -24.68 -10.95 22.25
C GLY A 541 -24.02 -11.80 23.34
N ASP A 542 -23.14 -12.74 22.96
CA ASP A 542 -22.51 -13.67 23.89
C ASP A 542 -21.52 -12.94 24.82
N PRO A 543 -21.74 -13.00 26.16
CA PRO A 543 -20.83 -12.39 27.14
C PRO A 543 -19.38 -12.84 27.03
N LYS A 544 -19.11 -14.05 26.57
CA LYS A 544 -17.75 -14.58 26.36
C LYS A 544 -16.91 -13.69 25.46
N THR A 545 -17.55 -12.91 24.58
CA THR A 545 -16.86 -12.08 23.57
C THR A 545 -16.49 -10.69 24.10
N TYR A 546 -16.98 -10.26 25.24
CA TYR A 546 -16.76 -8.90 25.73
C TYR A 546 -16.49 -8.77 27.24
N ILE A 547 -16.88 -9.75 28.07
CA ILE A 547 -16.80 -9.62 29.53
C ILE A 547 -15.42 -9.28 30.04
N ILE A 548 -14.36 -9.83 29.46
CA ILE A 548 -12.97 -9.55 29.87
C ILE A 548 -12.66 -8.07 29.63
N ALA A 549 -12.99 -7.56 28.42
CA ALA A 549 -12.77 -6.15 28.08
C ALA A 549 -13.56 -5.23 29.02
N ASP A 550 -14.79 -5.60 29.34
CA ASP A 550 -15.64 -4.83 30.24
C ASP A 550 -15.08 -4.81 31.68
N ARG A 551 -14.63 -5.94 32.21
CA ARG A 551 -13.99 -6.02 33.54
C ARG A 551 -12.69 -5.21 33.61
N LEU A 552 -11.90 -5.19 32.52
CA LEU A 552 -10.73 -4.33 32.41
C LEU A 552 -11.14 -2.85 32.52
N VAL A 553 -12.15 -2.43 31.75
CA VAL A 553 -12.65 -1.03 31.78
C VAL A 553 -13.19 -0.66 33.15
N GLU A 554 -14.01 -1.50 33.79
CA GLU A 554 -14.54 -1.31 35.13
C GLU A 554 -13.45 -1.14 36.19
N SER A 555 -12.28 -1.77 35.97
CA SER A 555 -11.09 -1.60 36.83
C SER A 555 -10.23 -0.36 36.48
N GLY A 556 -10.70 0.51 35.57
CA GLY A 556 -9.97 1.72 35.14
C GLY A 556 -8.88 1.47 34.10
N ARG A 557 -8.86 0.30 33.46
CA ARG A 557 -7.85 -0.12 32.50
C ARG A 557 -8.37 0.07 31.06
N PHE A 558 -8.15 1.25 30.51
CA PHE A 558 -8.71 1.65 29.21
C PHE A 558 -7.73 1.40 28.04
N GLY A 559 -6.59 0.76 28.30
CA GLY A 559 -5.53 0.55 27.32
C GLY A 559 -4.37 1.54 27.46
N GLN A 560 -3.68 1.84 26.35
CA GLN A 560 -2.47 2.67 26.36
C GLN A 560 -2.69 4.08 26.93
N LYS A 561 -3.87 4.66 26.75
CA LYS A 561 -4.19 6.00 27.26
C LYS A 561 -4.26 6.11 28.78
N SER A 562 -4.58 5.00 29.47
CA SER A 562 -4.57 4.91 30.93
C SER A 562 -3.31 4.22 31.47
N GLY A 563 -2.36 3.82 30.61
CA GLY A 563 -1.16 3.10 30.96
C GLY A 563 -1.37 1.59 31.15
N ALA A 564 -2.61 1.10 31.11
CA ALA A 564 -2.93 -0.32 31.25
C ALA A 564 -4.25 -0.69 30.56
N GLY A 565 -4.29 -1.92 30.04
CA GLY A 565 -5.42 -2.60 29.42
C GLY A 565 -5.24 -4.11 29.60
N TYR A 566 -5.19 -4.89 28.51
CA TYR A 566 -4.71 -6.27 28.50
C TYR A 566 -3.25 -6.36 28.92
N TYR A 567 -2.48 -5.30 28.67
CA TYR A 567 -1.08 -5.15 29.04
C TYR A 567 -0.89 -3.94 29.95
N ARG A 568 0.27 -3.88 30.58
CA ARG A 568 0.80 -2.67 31.20
C ARG A 568 1.77 -2.00 30.23
N TYR A 569 1.76 -0.68 30.18
CA TYR A 569 2.62 0.10 29.29
C TYR A 569 3.64 0.90 30.10
N ASP A 570 4.90 0.74 29.78
CA ASP A 570 5.97 1.52 30.39
C ASP A 570 5.79 3.00 30.06
N PRO A 571 5.76 3.90 31.06
CA PRO A 571 5.45 5.31 30.84
C PRO A 571 6.50 6.05 30.00
N GLU A 572 7.78 5.63 30.03
CA GLU A 572 8.87 6.28 29.33
C GLU A 572 9.04 5.72 27.92
N THR A 573 9.12 4.40 27.81
CA THR A 573 9.45 3.71 26.56
C THR A 573 8.21 3.32 25.75
N ARG A 574 7.02 3.33 26.36
CA ARG A 574 5.76 2.79 25.82
C ARG A 574 5.83 1.29 25.53
N ALA A 575 6.82 0.60 26.08
CA ALA A 575 6.96 -0.83 25.89
C ALA A 575 5.77 -1.60 26.52
N ARG A 576 5.29 -2.59 25.78
CA ARG A 576 4.19 -3.48 26.18
C ARG A 576 4.73 -4.57 27.11
N LEU A 577 4.23 -4.62 28.32
CA LEU A 577 4.64 -5.55 29.39
C LEU A 577 3.46 -6.44 29.79
N ASP A 578 3.74 -7.70 30.11
CA ASP A 578 2.74 -8.59 30.70
C ASP A 578 2.30 -8.05 32.06
N ASP A 579 1.03 -8.26 32.39
CA ASP A 579 0.45 -7.71 33.59
C ASP A 579 -0.30 -8.80 34.38
N PRO A 580 0.19 -9.18 35.57
CA PRO A 580 -0.49 -10.17 36.44
C PRO A 580 -1.92 -9.75 36.81
N VAL A 581 -2.18 -8.45 36.98
CA VAL A 581 -3.54 -7.93 37.30
C VAL A 581 -4.52 -8.20 36.15
N ALA A 582 -4.07 -8.04 34.91
CA ALA A 582 -4.91 -8.38 33.77
C ALA A 582 -5.20 -9.91 33.71
N LEU A 583 -4.23 -10.75 34.04
CA LEU A 583 -4.41 -12.20 34.09
C LEU A 583 -5.40 -12.60 35.18
N GLU A 584 -5.33 -11.99 36.35
CA GLU A 584 -6.30 -12.22 37.45
C GLU A 584 -7.73 -11.84 37.02
N ILE A 585 -7.90 -10.71 36.33
CA ILE A 585 -9.20 -10.29 35.81
C ILE A 585 -9.73 -11.27 34.75
N ILE A 586 -8.85 -11.78 33.87
CA ILE A 586 -9.20 -12.79 32.87
C ILE A 586 -9.66 -14.09 33.53
N ASP A 587 -8.93 -14.57 34.54
CA ASP A 587 -9.27 -15.79 35.23
C ASP A 587 -10.56 -15.65 36.05
N ALA A 588 -10.80 -14.48 36.64
CA ALA A 588 -12.05 -14.18 37.32
C ALA A 588 -13.25 -14.21 36.35
N ALA A 589 -13.09 -13.60 35.17
CA ALA A 589 -14.14 -13.61 34.13
C ALA A 589 -14.41 -15.01 33.56
N ARG A 590 -13.39 -15.84 33.40
CA ARG A 590 -13.55 -17.29 33.08
C ARG A 590 -14.36 -18.00 34.13
N GLY A 591 -14.02 -17.80 35.41
CA GLY A 591 -14.75 -18.40 36.56
C GLY A 591 -16.20 -17.95 36.62
N GLU A 592 -16.50 -16.67 36.35
CA GLU A 592 -17.86 -16.12 36.34
C GLU A 592 -18.75 -16.80 35.26
N LEU A 593 -18.19 -17.15 34.13
CA LEU A 593 -18.91 -17.87 33.07
C LEU A 593 -18.74 -19.39 33.09
N GLY A 594 -18.09 -19.94 34.11
CA GLY A 594 -17.89 -21.38 34.27
C GLY A 594 -17.00 -21.99 33.19
N MET A 595 -16.12 -21.18 32.56
CA MET A 595 -15.21 -21.68 31.53
C MET A 595 -14.05 -22.46 32.15
N VAL A 596 -13.75 -23.60 31.53
CA VAL A 596 -12.58 -24.41 31.87
C VAL A 596 -11.49 -24.16 30.83
N PRO A 597 -10.35 -23.60 31.21
CA PRO A 597 -9.26 -23.35 30.29
C PRO A 597 -8.74 -24.63 29.63
N ARG A 598 -8.38 -24.56 28.37
CA ARG A 598 -7.72 -25.62 27.61
C ARG A 598 -6.46 -25.07 26.92
N ASP A 599 -5.59 -25.96 26.51
CA ASP A 599 -4.46 -25.60 25.68
C ASP A 599 -4.94 -25.29 24.26
N ILE A 600 -4.50 -24.16 23.74
CA ILE A 600 -4.77 -23.70 22.36
C ILE A 600 -3.41 -23.52 21.69
N SER A 601 -3.22 -24.12 20.52
CA SER A 601 -1.98 -23.91 19.75
C SER A 601 -1.96 -22.57 19.04
N ASP A 602 -0.77 -22.05 18.75
CA ASP A 602 -0.60 -20.82 17.97
C ASP A 602 -1.18 -20.98 16.57
N GLU A 603 -1.11 -22.18 15.98
CA GLU A 603 -1.73 -22.50 14.69
C GLU A 603 -3.26 -22.39 14.75
N GLU A 604 -3.90 -22.90 15.82
CA GLU A 604 -5.35 -22.77 16.02
C GLU A 604 -5.75 -21.30 16.15
N ILE A 605 -4.97 -20.49 16.88
CA ILE A 605 -5.22 -19.05 17.02
C ILE A 605 -5.19 -18.38 15.65
N VAL A 606 -4.13 -18.62 14.88
CA VAL A 606 -3.98 -18.04 13.51
C VAL A 606 -5.12 -18.48 12.60
N ASP A 607 -5.46 -19.77 12.60
CA ASP A 607 -6.55 -20.31 11.77
C ASP A 607 -7.90 -19.69 12.13
N ARG A 608 -8.23 -19.63 13.42
CA ARG A 608 -9.50 -19.03 13.88
C ARG A 608 -9.63 -17.59 13.46
N LEU A 609 -8.60 -16.78 13.69
CA LEU A 609 -8.66 -15.36 13.39
C LEU A 609 -8.68 -15.09 11.88
N THR A 610 -7.87 -15.79 11.10
CA THR A 610 -7.78 -15.56 9.65
C THR A 610 -8.97 -16.13 8.89
N LEU A 611 -9.46 -17.32 9.26
CA LEU A 611 -10.63 -17.92 8.62
C LEU A 611 -11.95 -17.23 9.00
N ALA A 612 -12.03 -16.62 10.19
CA ALA A 612 -13.17 -15.77 10.54
C ALA A 612 -13.25 -14.55 9.60
N LEU A 613 -12.10 -13.94 9.26
CA LEU A 613 -12.04 -12.86 8.25
C LEU A 613 -12.49 -13.34 6.87
N ALA A 614 -11.95 -14.47 6.41
CA ALA A 614 -12.24 -14.97 5.07
C ALA A 614 -13.70 -15.39 4.92
N ASN A 615 -14.28 -16.05 5.93
CA ASN A 615 -15.65 -16.48 5.93
C ASN A 615 -16.63 -15.29 5.87
N GLU A 616 -16.38 -14.25 6.65
CA GLU A 616 -17.19 -13.04 6.59
C GLU A 616 -16.94 -12.24 5.28
N GLY A 617 -15.70 -12.23 4.79
CA GLY A 617 -15.37 -11.66 3.48
C GLY A 617 -16.13 -12.33 2.33
N ALA A 618 -16.31 -13.64 2.39
CA ALA A 618 -17.13 -14.37 1.42
C ALA A 618 -18.62 -13.94 1.45
N ARG A 619 -19.21 -13.74 2.64
CA ARG A 619 -20.58 -13.20 2.77
C ARG A 619 -20.70 -11.78 2.22
N ILE A 620 -19.71 -10.94 2.48
CA ILE A 620 -19.63 -9.57 1.93
C ILE A 620 -19.67 -9.60 0.39
N LEU A 621 -19.01 -10.58 -0.24
CA LEU A 621 -19.07 -10.79 -1.69
C LEU A 621 -20.44 -11.28 -2.16
N GLU A 622 -21.03 -12.26 -1.48
CA GLU A 622 -22.38 -12.78 -1.78
C GLU A 622 -23.44 -11.68 -1.75
N GLU A 623 -23.36 -10.81 -0.77
CA GLU A 623 -24.26 -9.67 -0.59
C GLU A 623 -23.98 -8.52 -1.56
N GLY A 624 -22.82 -8.51 -2.23
CA GLY A 624 -22.41 -7.44 -3.15
C GLY A 624 -21.97 -6.16 -2.45
N ILE A 625 -21.56 -6.25 -1.20
CA ILE A 625 -20.99 -5.13 -0.43
C ILE A 625 -19.59 -4.78 -0.95
N ALA A 626 -18.80 -5.79 -1.32
CA ALA A 626 -17.57 -5.62 -2.09
C ALA A 626 -17.76 -6.13 -3.51
N GLN A 627 -17.13 -5.48 -4.49
CA GLN A 627 -17.24 -5.89 -5.90
C GLN A 627 -16.37 -7.12 -6.20
N ARG A 628 -15.24 -7.27 -5.51
CA ARG A 628 -14.21 -8.29 -5.77
C ARG A 628 -13.59 -8.76 -4.45
N ALA A 629 -13.10 -9.99 -4.44
CA ALA A 629 -12.28 -10.51 -3.35
C ALA A 629 -11.03 -9.64 -3.11
N SER A 630 -10.40 -9.17 -4.18
CA SER A 630 -9.23 -8.30 -4.11
C SER A 630 -9.50 -6.94 -3.47
N ASP A 631 -10.73 -6.42 -3.52
CA ASP A 631 -11.09 -5.17 -2.85
C ASP A 631 -11.07 -5.36 -1.32
N ILE A 632 -11.52 -6.52 -0.82
CA ILE A 632 -11.43 -6.90 0.58
C ILE A 632 -9.95 -7.02 1.02
N ASP A 633 -9.10 -7.62 0.18
CA ASP A 633 -7.65 -7.72 0.44
C ASP A 633 -7.00 -6.34 0.56
N VAL A 634 -7.39 -5.39 -0.31
CA VAL A 634 -6.94 -3.99 -0.23
C VAL A 634 -7.37 -3.34 1.07
N VAL A 635 -8.64 -3.50 1.47
CA VAL A 635 -9.17 -2.96 2.74
C VAL A 635 -8.33 -3.46 3.91
N TYR A 636 -8.07 -4.75 3.98
CA TYR A 636 -7.34 -5.34 5.12
C TYR A 636 -5.85 -5.00 5.14
N CYS A 637 -5.20 -4.99 4.00
CA CYS A 637 -3.77 -4.65 3.92
C CYS A 637 -3.49 -3.17 4.19
N TYR A 638 -4.40 -2.27 3.84
CA TYR A 638 -4.20 -0.82 4.01
C TYR A 638 -4.90 -0.21 5.22
N GLY A 639 -5.93 -0.85 5.77
CA GLY A 639 -6.71 -0.35 6.90
C GLY A 639 -6.47 -1.09 8.21
N TYR A 640 -6.16 -2.38 8.17
CA TYR A 640 -6.16 -3.24 9.35
C TYR A 640 -4.82 -3.94 9.63
N GLY A 641 -3.76 -3.59 8.88
CA GLY A 641 -2.42 -4.10 9.13
C GLY A 641 -2.20 -5.57 8.76
N PHE A 642 -3.08 -6.15 7.93
CA PHE A 642 -2.87 -7.47 7.37
C PHE A 642 -1.59 -7.47 6.52
N PRO A 643 -0.71 -8.50 6.64
CA PRO A 643 0.57 -8.49 5.97
C PRO A 643 0.42 -8.57 4.45
N ARG A 644 0.94 -7.57 3.74
CA ARG A 644 0.85 -7.47 2.27
C ARG A 644 1.51 -8.65 1.57
N PHE A 645 2.56 -9.22 2.16
CA PHE A 645 3.24 -10.41 1.63
C PHE A 645 2.43 -11.72 1.79
N ARG A 646 1.22 -11.62 2.39
CA ARG A 646 0.21 -12.69 2.39
C ARG A 646 -0.98 -12.36 1.49
N GLY A 647 -1.05 -11.16 0.91
CA GLY A 647 -1.99 -10.77 -0.14
C GLY A 647 -3.39 -10.38 0.32
N GLY A 648 -3.65 -10.35 1.63
CA GLY A 648 -4.97 -10.10 2.19
C GLY A 648 -5.74 -11.37 2.55
N PRO A 649 -6.88 -11.27 3.27
CA PRO A 649 -7.58 -12.42 3.81
C PRO A 649 -8.15 -13.37 2.74
N MET A 650 -8.63 -12.84 1.61
CA MET A 650 -9.22 -13.65 0.55
C MET A 650 -8.14 -14.38 -0.27
N HIS A 651 -7.10 -13.66 -0.67
CA HIS A 651 -5.94 -14.25 -1.36
C HIS A 651 -5.23 -15.30 -0.50
N ASN A 652 -5.03 -15.02 0.80
CA ASN A 652 -4.41 -15.96 1.72
C ASN A 652 -5.21 -17.27 1.83
N THR A 653 -6.54 -17.18 1.84
CA THR A 653 -7.43 -18.34 1.89
C THR A 653 -7.38 -19.13 0.58
N GLU A 654 -7.35 -18.45 -0.56
CA GLU A 654 -7.18 -19.09 -1.87
C GLU A 654 -5.81 -19.78 -1.99
N ALA A 655 -4.74 -19.14 -1.54
CA ALA A 655 -3.39 -19.70 -1.55
C ALA A 655 -3.22 -20.92 -0.63
N ARG A 656 -3.95 -20.94 0.49
CA ARG A 656 -4.04 -22.13 1.36
C ARG A 656 -4.80 -23.28 0.68
N GLY A 657 -5.77 -22.97 -0.14
CA GLY A 657 -6.74 -23.89 -0.73
C GLY A 657 -8.12 -23.71 -0.12
N ILE A 658 -9.11 -23.40 -0.98
CA ILE A 658 -10.50 -23.14 -0.52
C ILE A 658 -11.10 -24.40 0.11
N ALA A 659 -10.89 -25.57 -0.50
CA ALA A 659 -11.39 -26.83 0.04
C ALA A 659 -10.81 -27.18 1.41
N GLU A 660 -9.51 -26.95 1.62
CA GLU A 660 -8.85 -27.13 2.92
C GLU A 660 -9.40 -26.14 3.96
N SER A 661 -9.58 -24.89 3.55
CA SER A 661 -10.15 -23.84 4.41
C SER A 661 -11.60 -24.18 4.84
N VAL A 662 -12.43 -24.67 3.91
CA VAL A 662 -13.80 -25.13 4.22
C VAL A 662 -13.79 -26.34 5.15
N GLN A 663 -12.88 -27.28 4.96
CA GLN A 663 -12.73 -28.41 5.89
C GLN A 663 -12.40 -27.91 7.30
N ARG A 664 -11.47 -26.97 7.44
CA ARG A 664 -11.09 -26.39 8.73
C ARG A 664 -12.25 -25.61 9.38
N LEU A 665 -13.03 -24.88 8.58
CA LEU A 665 -14.25 -24.20 9.06
C LEU A 665 -15.28 -25.23 9.60
N ARG A 666 -15.46 -26.36 8.93
CA ARG A 666 -16.34 -27.46 9.40
C ARG A 666 -15.86 -28.08 10.71
N GLU A 667 -14.56 -28.22 10.89
CA GLU A 667 -13.98 -28.67 12.17
C GLU A 667 -14.32 -27.69 13.28
N PHE A 668 -14.13 -26.37 13.06
CA PHE A 668 -14.51 -25.35 14.04
C PHE A 668 -16.02 -25.32 14.31
N GLN A 669 -16.85 -25.46 13.28
CA GLN A 669 -18.31 -25.57 13.43
C GLN A 669 -18.72 -26.75 14.32
N SER A 670 -18.04 -27.88 14.21
CA SER A 670 -18.36 -29.10 14.97
C SER A 670 -17.77 -29.12 16.38
N THR A 671 -16.64 -28.43 16.62
CA THR A 671 -15.87 -28.55 17.89
C THR A 671 -15.97 -27.30 18.76
N LEU A 672 -16.34 -26.15 18.22
CA LEU A 672 -16.47 -24.89 18.96
C LEU A 672 -17.95 -24.48 19.08
N ASP A 673 -18.37 -23.51 18.32
CA ASP A 673 -19.73 -22.98 18.34
C ASP A 673 -20.33 -23.01 16.92
N PRO A 674 -21.36 -23.84 16.66
CA PRO A 674 -21.97 -23.96 15.33
C PRO A 674 -22.51 -22.65 14.76
N ASP A 675 -23.07 -21.80 15.62
CA ASP A 675 -23.67 -20.52 15.20
C ASP A 675 -22.60 -19.49 14.79
N ASN A 676 -21.48 -19.47 15.49
CA ASN A 676 -20.36 -18.59 15.18
C ASN A 676 -19.60 -19.01 13.91
N TRP A 677 -19.65 -20.31 13.57
CA TRP A 677 -18.90 -20.89 12.46
C TRP A 677 -19.77 -21.39 11.30
N GLN A 678 -20.95 -20.77 11.10
CA GLN A 678 -21.71 -21.00 9.86
C GLN A 678 -20.84 -20.64 8.65
N ILE A 679 -20.73 -21.55 7.69
CA ILE A 679 -19.89 -21.37 6.52
C ILE A 679 -20.64 -20.56 5.46
N ALA A 680 -19.96 -19.58 4.84
CA ALA A 680 -20.51 -18.84 3.71
C ALA A 680 -20.76 -19.79 2.52
N SER A 681 -21.93 -19.71 1.89
CA SER A 681 -22.31 -20.60 0.77
C SER A 681 -21.34 -20.46 -0.40
N LEU A 682 -20.83 -19.26 -0.66
CA LEU A 682 -19.81 -19.03 -1.66
C LEU A 682 -18.55 -19.90 -1.46
N LEU A 683 -18.05 -20.03 -0.22
CA LEU A 683 -16.88 -20.87 0.03
C LEU A 683 -17.18 -22.35 -0.20
N GLU A 684 -18.38 -22.83 0.15
CA GLU A 684 -18.79 -24.22 -0.11
C GLU A 684 -18.92 -24.49 -1.60
N ASP A 685 -19.53 -23.58 -2.35
CA ASP A 685 -19.71 -23.69 -3.81
C ASP A 685 -18.35 -23.67 -4.55
N LEU A 686 -17.43 -22.77 -4.14
CA LEU A 686 -16.09 -22.73 -4.70
C LEU A 686 -15.28 -23.98 -4.37
N ALA A 687 -15.39 -24.50 -3.13
CA ALA A 687 -14.74 -25.74 -2.74
C ALA A 687 -15.27 -26.94 -3.54
N ALA A 688 -16.59 -26.98 -3.83
CA ALA A 688 -17.20 -28.05 -4.59
C ALA A 688 -16.88 -28.00 -6.09
N SER A 689 -16.78 -26.79 -6.66
CA SER A 689 -16.50 -26.58 -8.09
C SER A 689 -15.01 -26.57 -8.43
N GLY A 690 -14.11 -26.34 -7.45
CA GLY A 690 -12.69 -26.12 -7.66
C GLY A 690 -12.37 -24.75 -8.29
N ALA A 691 -13.32 -23.80 -8.29
CA ALA A 691 -13.13 -22.44 -8.75
C ALA A 691 -12.43 -21.57 -7.70
N GLY A 692 -11.82 -20.45 -8.13
CA GLY A 692 -11.10 -19.50 -7.27
C GLY A 692 -11.96 -18.30 -6.85
N LEU A 693 -11.62 -17.69 -5.72
CA LEU A 693 -12.19 -16.40 -5.28
C LEU A 693 -11.83 -15.24 -6.24
N ALA A 694 -10.67 -15.32 -6.88
CA ALA A 694 -10.21 -14.31 -7.84
C ALA A 694 -11.12 -14.22 -9.07
N ASP A 695 -11.74 -15.33 -9.47
CA ASP A 695 -12.62 -15.45 -10.65
C ASP A 695 -14.09 -15.17 -10.33
N TYR A 696 -14.44 -15.13 -9.04
CA TYR A 696 -15.82 -14.87 -8.65
C TYR A 696 -16.30 -13.49 -9.09
N ARG A 697 -17.41 -13.47 -9.77
CA ARG A 697 -18.18 -12.26 -10.11
C ARG A 697 -19.62 -12.52 -9.72
N ARG A 698 -20.21 -11.60 -9.01
CA ARG A 698 -21.63 -11.65 -8.73
C ARG A 698 -22.38 -11.52 -10.05
N GLY A 699 -23.25 -12.49 -10.35
CA GLY A 699 -24.10 -12.52 -11.54
C GLY A 699 -25.13 -11.40 -11.57
#